data_78e4e6ccb3346d51ba11b5665d2d8258
#
_entry.id   78e4e6ccb3346d51ba11b5665d2d8258
#
_cell.length_a   1.000
_cell.length_b   1.000
_cell.length_c   1.000
_cell.angle_alpha   90.00
_cell.angle_beta   90.00
_cell.angle_gamma   90.00
#
_symmetry.space_group_name_H-M   'P 1'
#
loop_
_entity.id
_entity.type
_entity.pdbx_description
1 polymer ?
#
loop_
_entity_poly.entity_id
_entity_poly.type
_entity_poly.pdbx_seq_one_letter_code
_entity_poly.pdbx_strand_id
1 'polypeptide(L)'
;LTTTRPVVGRRAIEVLLQAELPKAAADRRLVLVDAAYEARGQETEFGLRIDGRTHWIRVSDQDSVLGITDAWQRHRAEAKPDRTDVLVVTGQVPADQLGWDLRAHAVRHHPLAVDRADIVKQLFGAADLDTRMAGERWLLDALLEAEPVDGWPRVGAVLTRDRAVRTLIAARLGVGDTTDDTLDLDADTLFTWSRNAAGPARFAALPTAERDGIGEWLALTVGPAAPTLLALAADGRGTDALPLGALASAALSSTAAEAAGFALGTLFGSALASFDALRPFANAATGVLSRWIARAEDGGPQRTAARDRVLDVLDRADHLATDARLSPLIGADRLLPSGYRARLRTLASLLDGLAAPAEAALRELVGHQLSGLYAESTETARTAVRLVRWLRTPLAEIESVAQGVRAHVASSGWADLAVGILAEGETSRDPAVADAYQRLIGAVRARRTGLDEAFARRLARWTGNACQQAPGGALLIEDVLAEAAAPLARDGGRPLILVLDGMSADVAVQLAGELDRRVWTEVVPKPREGGRTARQAAVAMLPTVTRTSRTSLLCGQPAEGGQDRERAGFGTFWKKRHRGAHLFHKGGFEGPPGHRLAPEVLQALATDDIVAVVVNTIDDALSDGREGARGRWSLGDIAKLTDLLNAARDYGRPVVLVSDHGHVLDRTPRGQQPPAVEGAEGARWRTGTPGDGEIEVAGPRVRTAGGRAVLPWREDLRYTARQAGYHGGASLAEVTVPVITLVPSADQVPAGWTLLPVEDIAPDWWRGSDEHAPATPASVPGTTAGRTRRQKPEPQSEGIFAVPNQGSLGERTVQSAPYKAQREFVRLAPADRAVAAVLDALLTAGGKLSPGAVATAAQAATGKSQRNPERFATVLERLLNIDGYPVLQLVESGRTVQLDKALLAEQFLGDRT
;
A
#
# COMPACT_ATOMS: atom_id res chain seq x y z
N LEU A 1 31.09 -8.04 58.01
CA LEU A 1 30.28 -8.41 56.81
C LEU A 1 29.12 -9.26 57.30
N THR A 2 27.97 -8.64 57.58
CA THR A 2 26.72 -9.35 57.83
C THR A 2 26.30 -9.98 56.49
N THR A 3 26.52 -11.28 56.37
CA THR A 3 25.97 -12.10 55.26
C THR A 3 24.47 -12.12 55.49
N THR A 4 23.72 -11.36 54.72
CA THR A 4 22.27 -11.41 54.68
C THR A 4 21.85 -12.84 54.27
N ARG A 5 21.09 -13.49 55.14
CA ARG A 5 20.51 -14.83 54.93
C ARG A 5 19.81 -14.88 53.54
N PRO A 6 20.04 -15.93 52.74
CA PRO A 6 19.34 -16.08 51.48
C PRO A 6 17.83 -16.28 51.70
N VAL A 7 17.01 -15.51 50.99
CA VAL A 7 15.56 -15.69 50.99
C VAL A 7 15.19 -16.66 49.87
N VAL A 8 14.37 -17.67 50.19
CA VAL A 8 13.98 -18.72 49.26
C VAL A 8 12.45 -18.86 49.22
N GLY A 9 11.92 -19.08 48.04
CA GLY A 9 10.52 -19.42 47.84
C GLY A 9 10.30 -20.94 47.77
N ARG A 10 9.04 -21.33 47.58
CA ARG A 10 8.61 -22.74 47.49
C ARG A 10 9.43 -23.52 46.47
N ARG A 11 9.65 -22.96 45.27
CA ARG A 11 10.34 -23.66 44.18
C ARG A 11 11.79 -24.03 44.50
N ALA A 12 12.50 -23.12 45.11
CA ALA A 12 13.86 -23.41 45.59
C ALA A 12 13.91 -24.59 46.59
N ILE A 13 12.93 -24.64 47.48
CA ILE A 13 12.76 -25.77 48.40
C ILE A 13 12.45 -27.08 47.66
N GLU A 14 11.51 -27.03 46.67
CA GLU A 14 11.19 -28.21 45.84
C GLU A 14 12.43 -28.79 45.15
N VAL A 15 13.26 -27.94 44.52
CA VAL A 15 14.49 -28.36 43.83
C VAL A 15 15.49 -29.00 44.81
N LEU A 16 15.70 -28.38 45.99
CA LEU A 16 16.56 -28.94 47.00
C LEU A 16 16.08 -30.33 47.46
N LEU A 17 14.76 -30.48 47.68
CA LEU A 17 14.16 -31.73 48.10
C LEU A 17 14.27 -32.81 47.00
N GLN A 18 14.06 -32.47 45.77
CA GLN A 18 14.24 -33.40 44.65
C GLN A 18 15.67 -33.91 44.53
N ALA A 19 16.65 -33.08 44.89
CA ALA A 19 18.07 -33.46 44.85
C ALA A 19 18.49 -34.30 46.08
N GLU A 20 17.91 -34.06 47.25
CA GLU A 20 18.40 -34.62 48.52
C GLU A 20 17.56 -35.77 49.08
N LEU A 21 16.23 -35.78 48.94
CA LEU A 21 15.36 -36.82 49.45
C LEU A 21 15.64 -38.22 48.85
N PRO A 22 15.93 -38.39 47.57
CA PRO A 22 16.26 -39.70 46.98
C PRO A 22 17.51 -40.33 47.59
N LYS A 23 18.43 -39.51 48.11
CA LYS A 23 19.68 -39.93 48.70
C LYS A 23 19.58 -40.23 50.21
N ALA A 24 18.47 -39.88 50.84
CA ALA A 24 18.25 -40.00 52.26
C ALA A 24 17.64 -41.35 52.63
N ALA A 25 17.91 -41.82 53.86
CA ALA A 25 17.21 -42.97 54.39
C ALA A 25 15.72 -42.67 54.60
N ALA A 26 14.85 -43.66 54.42
CA ALA A 26 13.39 -43.49 54.38
C ALA A 26 12.77 -42.98 55.72
N ASP A 27 13.49 -43.09 56.80
CA ASP A 27 13.10 -42.64 58.18
C ASP A 27 13.51 -41.16 58.41
N ARG A 28 14.38 -40.56 57.56
CA ARG A 28 14.84 -39.20 57.70
C ARG A 28 13.90 -38.21 56.97
N ARG A 29 13.13 -37.45 57.73
CA ARG A 29 12.04 -36.59 57.24
C ARG A 29 12.17 -35.15 57.73
N LEU A 30 13.28 -34.76 58.30
CA LEU A 30 13.61 -33.39 58.69
C LEU A 30 14.66 -32.86 57.76
N VAL A 31 14.35 -31.75 57.05
CA VAL A 31 15.32 -31.08 56.22
C VAL A 31 15.58 -29.69 56.80
N LEU A 32 16.86 -29.44 57.08
CA LEU A 32 17.32 -28.16 57.63
C LEU A 32 17.93 -27.37 56.50
N VAL A 33 17.52 -26.12 56.32
CA VAL A 33 17.99 -25.25 55.24
C VAL A 33 18.46 -23.93 55.84
N ASP A 34 19.70 -23.53 55.50
CA ASP A 34 20.25 -22.22 55.89
C ASP A 34 19.74 -21.12 54.92
N ALA A 35 18.46 -20.74 55.14
CA ALA A 35 17.74 -19.75 54.36
C ALA A 35 16.59 -19.17 55.18
N ALA A 36 16.01 -18.03 54.75
CA ALA A 36 14.71 -17.55 55.20
C ALA A 36 13.63 -17.95 54.16
N TYR A 37 12.52 -18.43 54.62
CA TYR A 37 11.39 -18.75 53.72
C TYR A 37 10.46 -17.57 53.57
N GLU A 38 10.22 -17.15 52.33
CA GLU A 38 9.22 -16.13 52.01
C GLU A 38 8.00 -16.78 51.38
N ALA A 39 6.92 -16.82 52.11
CA ALA A 39 5.68 -17.47 51.67
C ALA A 39 4.90 -16.72 50.59
N ARG A 40 5.13 -15.44 50.33
CA ARG A 40 4.50 -14.58 49.29
C ARG A 40 3.14 -15.05 48.76
N GLY A 41 2.22 -15.39 49.69
CA GLY A 41 0.92 -15.98 49.37
C GLY A 41 0.96 -17.46 48.93
N GLN A 42 2.09 -18.10 48.94
CA GLN A 42 2.24 -19.54 48.69
C GLN A 42 1.95 -20.33 49.99
N GLU A 43 1.36 -21.52 49.79
CA GLU A 43 1.09 -22.43 50.93
C GLU A 43 2.40 -22.86 51.58
N THR A 44 2.40 -22.86 52.92
CA THR A 44 3.49 -23.44 53.72
C THR A 44 3.45 -24.98 53.75
N GLU A 45 2.37 -25.55 53.21
CA GLU A 45 2.17 -27.00 53.07
C GLU A 45 1.81 -27.33 51.62
N PHE A 46 2.53 -28.27 50.98
CA PHE A 46 2.28 -28.67 49.60
C PHE A 46 2.72 -30.11 49.33
N GLY A 47 2.10 -30.72 48.31
CA GLY A 47 2.51 -32.04 47.83
C GLY A 47 3.65 -31.93 46.78
N LEU A 48 4.73 -32.72 46.93
CA LEU A 48 5.85 -32.81 46.01
C LEU A 48 6.03 -34.26 45.52
N ARG A 49 6.04 -34.47 44.22
CA ARG A 49 6.25 -35.82 43.65
C ARG A 49 7.72 -36.03 43.34
N ILE A 50 8.32 -37.07 43.99
CA ILE A 50 9.71 -37.46 43.81
C ILE A 50 9.72 -38.99 43.58
N ASP A 51 10.39 -39.44 42.51
CA ASP A 51 10.50 -40.85 42.11
C ASP A 51 9.17 -41.60 42.10
N GLY A 52 8.11 -40.95 41.63
CA GLY A 52 6.76 -41.54 41.55
C GLY A 52 5.98 -41.54 42.87
N ARG A 53 6.54 -41.12 44.00
CA ARG A 53 5.89 -41.01 45.29
C ARG A 53 5.55 -39.55 45.63
N THR A 54 4.41 -39.32 46.25
CA THR A 54 4.02 -38.00 46.75
C THR A 54 4.51 -37.82 48.19
N HIS A 55 5.35 -36.80 48.39
CA HIS A 55 5.78 -36.31 49.68
C HIS A 55 4.98 -35.07 50.04
N TRP A 56 4.50 -35.00 51.26
CA TRP A 56 3.81 -33.82 51.76
C TRP A 56 4.81 -32.97 52.54
N ILE A 57 5.07 -31.79 52.02
CA ILE A 57 6.08 -30.89 52.53
C ILE A 57 5.40 -29.82 53.37
N ARG A 58 5.95 -29.60 54.56
CA ARG A 58 5.62 -28.48 55.43
C ARG A 58 6.86 -27.64 55.62
N VAL A 59 6.78 -26.33 55.42
CA VAL A 59 7.90 -25.39 55.62
C VAL A 59 7.64 -24.58 56.89
N SER A 60 8.66 -24.49 57.77
CA SER A 60 8.60 -23.69 58.98
C SER A 60 9.90 -22.90 59.13
N ASP A 61 9.77 -21.57 59.32
CA ASP A 61 10.95 -20.71 59.55
C ASP A 61 11.25 -20.60 61.06
N GLN A 62 12.45 -21.05 61.49
CA GLN A 62 12.84 -21.16 62.90
C GLN A 62 14.29 -20.76 63.09
N ASP A 63 14.53 -19.76 63.96
CA ASP A 63 15.90 -19.25 64.23
C ASP A 63 16.51 -19.74 65.54
N SER A 64 15.94 -20.78 66.18
CA SER A 64 16.44 -21.34 67.38
C SER A 64 16.29 -22.86 67.38
N VAL A 65 17.19 -23.54 68.11
CA VAL A 65 17.13 -25.02 68.35
C VAL A 65 15.80 -25.42 68.97
N LEU A 66 15.31 -24.62 69.92
CA LEU A 66 14.02 -24.90 70.62
C LEU A 66 12.84 -24.75 69.60
N GLY A 67 12.85 -23.75 68.74
CA GLY A 67 11.86 -23.59 67.68
C GLY A 67 11.86 -24.78 66.72
N ILE A 68 13.07 -25.24 66.29
CA ILE A 68 13.20 -26.40 65.40
C ILE A 68 12.66 -27.67 66.11
N THR A 69 12.99 -27.87 67.44
CA THR A 69 12.51 -29.03 68.21
C THR A 69 10.98 -29.01 68.32
N ASP A 70 10.41 -27.86 68.62
CA ASP A 70 8.93 -27.71 68.73
C ASP A 70 8.25 -27.96 67.40
N ALA A 71 8.75 -27.37 66.31
CA ALA A 71 8.22 -27.61 64.96
C ALA A 71 8.30 -29.08 64.55
N TRP A 72 9.41 -29.73 64.87
CA TRP A 72 9.59 -31.17 64.62
C TRP A 72 8.63 -32.04 65.46
N GLN A 73 8.49 -31.76 66.75
CA GLN A 73 7.57 -32.49 67.60
C GLN A 73 6.12 -32.35 67.17
N ARG A 74 5.67 -31.13 66.79
CA ARG A 74 4.36 -30.89 66.24
C ARG A 74 4.15 -31.64 64.93
N HIS A 75 5.12 -31.59 64.06
CA HIS A 75 5.07 -32.28 62.75
C HIS A 75 4.91 -33.81 62.97
N ARG A 76 5.63 -34.37 63.90
CA ARG A 76 5.50 -35.82 64.24
C ARG A 76 4.14 -36.17 64.84
N ALA A 77 3.62 -35.34 65.74
CA ALA A 77 2.32 -35.54 66.35
C ALA A 77 1.15 -35.47 65.35
N GLU A 78 1.29 -34.70 64.31
CA GLU A 78 0.31 -34.50 63.26
C GLU A 78 0.50 -35.44 62.04
N ALA A 79 1.60 -36.24 62.03
CA ALA A 79 1.92 -37.13 60.90
C ALA A 79 0.84 -38.20 60.70
N LYS A 80 0.39 -38.39 59.44
CA LYS A 80 -0.60 -39.43 59.10
C LYS A 80 0.10 -40.73 58.67
N PRO A 81 -0.43 -41.91 59.06
CA PRO A 81 0.20 -43.19 58.75
C PRO A 81 0.33 -43.46 57.22
N ASP A 82 -0.62 -42.98 56.45
CA ASP A 82 -0.71 -43.29 55.03
C ASP A 82 0.02 -42.29 54.17
N ARG A 83 0.75 -41.33 54.75
CA ARG A 83 1.35 -40.22 54.07
C ARG A 83 2.83 -40.05 54.41
N THR A 84 3.61 -39.76 53.36
CA THR A 84 5.03 -39.42 53.59
C THR A 84 5.12 -37.91 53.83
N ASP A 85 5.21 -37.51 55.09
CA ASP A 85 5.34 -36.13 55.53
C ASP A 85 6.81 -35.75 55.71
N VAL A 86 7.23 -34.60 55.25
CA VAL A 86 8.57 -34.03 55.35
C VAL A 86 8.48 -32.65 55.93
N LEU A 87 9.17 -32.39 57.04
CA LEU A 87 9.31 -31.01 57.55
C LEU A 87 10.60 -30.38 57.02
N VAL A 88 10.45 -29.24 56.40
CA VAL A 88 11.56 -28.36 56.01
C VAL A 88 11.62 -27.22 57.03
N VAL A 89 12.71 -27.08 57.69
CA VAL A 89 12.95 -25.97 58.60
C VAL A 89 13.99 -25.07 57.99
N THR A 90 13.56 -23.85 57.69
CA THR A 90 14.46 -22.77 57.27
C THR A 90 14.91 -22.01 58.53
N GLY A 91 16.19 -21.61 58.58
CA GLY A 91 16.70 -20.94 59.76
C GLY A 91 18.22 -20.84 59.73
N GLN A 92 18.79 -20.03 60.62
CA GLN A 92 20.24 -19.86 60.74
C GLN A 92 20.72 -20.45 62.08
N VAL A 93 20.58 -21.75 62.22
CA VAL A 93 21.06 -22.43 63.41
C VAL A 93 22.34 -23.20 63.08
N PRO A 94 23.48 -22.90 63.80
CA PRO A 94 24.73 -23.58 63.53
C PRO A 94 24.62 -25.08 63.76
N ALA A 95 25.28 -25.87 62.93
CA ALA A 95 25.19 -27.32 62.96
C ALA A 95 25.67 -27.92 64.29
N ASP A 96 26.63 -27.28 64.98
CA ASP A 96 27.17 -27.71 66.26
C ASP A 96 26.16 -27.54 67.43
N GLN A 97 25.19 -26.66 67.33
CA GLN A 97 24.13 -26.46 68.31
C GLN A 97 22.98 -27.46 68.17
N LEU A 98 22.89 -28.19 67.08
CA LEU A 98 21.86 -29.19 66.85
C LEU A 98 22.18 -30.48 67.68
N GLY A 99 21.26 -30.86 68.54
CA GLY A 99 21.37 -32.11 69.27
C GLY A 99 21.33 -33.34 68.36
N TRP A 100 21.88 -34.48 68.93
CA TRP A 100 21.90 -35.75 68.21
C TRP A 100 20.52 -36.28 67.84
N ASP A 101 19.51 -35.96 68.58
CA ASP A 101 18.08 -36.29 68.36
C ASP A 101 17.55 -35.67 67.05
N LEU A 102 17.77 -34.39 66.88
CA LEU A 102 17.37 -33.74 65.64
C LEU A 102 18.19 -34.23 64.44
N ARG A 103 19.51 -34.38 64.59
CA ARG A 103 20.40 -34.87 63.52
C ARG A 103 20.06 -36.30 63.09
N ALA A 104 19.56 -37.16 63.99
CA ALA A 104 19.18 -38.53 63.68
C ALA A 104 18.00 -38.57 62.67
N HIS A 105 17.11 -37.60 62.75
CA HIS A 105 15.95 -37.46 61.87
C HIS A 105 16.18 -36.58 60.66
N ALA A 106 17.30 -35.82 60.62
CA ALA A 106 17.66 -34.92 59.55
C ALA A 106 18.18 -35.67 58.31
N VAL A 107 17.75 -35.25 57.15
CA VAL A 107 18.22 -35.77 55.86
C VAL A 107 19.74 -35.60 55.72
N ARG A 108 20.26 -34.45 56.16
CA ARG A 108 21.68 -34.19 56.33
C ARG A 108 22.00 -33.79 57.77
N HIS A 109 23.18 -34.15 58.27
CA HIS A 109 23.59 -33.83 59.63
C HIS A 109 23.92 -32.36 59.87
N HIS A 110 23.88 -31.55 58.82
CA HIS A 110 24.10 -30.10 58.84
C HIS A 110 23.01 -29.44 57.99
N PRO A 111 22.69 -28.15 58.25
CA PRO A 111 21.80 -27.40 57.40
C PRO A 111 22.33 -27.33 55.96
N LEU A 112 21.41 -27.47 54.98
CA LEU A 112 21.72 -27.33 53.56
C LEU A 112 21.93 -25.86 53.28
N ALA A 113 23.09 -25.53 52.75
CA ALA A 113 23.32 -24.21 52.20
C ALA A 113 22.57 -24.06 50.87
N VAL A 114 21.95 -22.94 50.70
CA VAL A 114 21.24 -22.61 49.43
C VAL A 114 22.18 -21.87 48.51
N ASP A 115 22.60 -22.55 47.45
CA ASP A 115 23.27 -21.89 46.32
C ASP A 115 22.26 -21.61 45.20
N ARG A 116 21.90 -20.33 45.04
CA ARG A 116 20.99 -19.89 44.00
C ARG A 116 21.47 -20.23 42.58
N ALA A 117 22.77 -20.14 42.36
CA ALA A 117 23.38 -20.43 41.08
C ALA A 117 23.22 -21.92 40.71
N ASP A 118 23.45 -22.82 41.69
CA ASP A 118 23.24 -24.25 41.46
C ASP A 118 21.77 -24.62 41.22
N ILE A 119 20.83 -23.94 41.88
CA ILE A 119 19.41 -24.17 41.64
C ILE A 119 19.03 -23.71 40.23
N VAL A 120 19.42 -22.51 39.82
CA VAL A 120 19.17 -21.99 38.46
C VAL A 120 19.76 -22.92 37.39
N LYS A 121 21.00 -23.40 37.61
CA LYS A 121 21.65 -24.36 36.73
C LYS A 121 20.83 -25.65 36.56
N GLN A 122 20.28 -26.19 37.65
CA GLN A 122 19.40 -27.36 37.58
C GLN A 122 18.07 -27.09 36.87
N LEU A 123 17.46 -25.95 37.12
CA LEU A 123 16.19 -25.54 36.48
C LEU A 123 16.34 -25.46 34.97
N PHE A 124 17.45 -24.93 34.47
CA PHE A 124 17.75 -24.87 33.04
C PHE A 124 18.39 -26.16 32.48
N GLY A 125 18.72 -27.16 33.35
CA GLY A 125 19.47 -28.34 32.91
C GLY A 125 20.81 -28.00 32.27
N ALA A 126 21.44 -26.90 32.70
CA ALA A 126 22.71 -26.43 32.21
C ALA A 126 23.88 -27.19 32.86
N ALA A 127 24.95 -27.41 32.09
CA ALA A 127 26.17 -27.99 32.62
C ALA A 127 26.93 -27.01 33.52
N ASP A 128 26.88 -25.69 33.15
CA ASP A 128 27.52 -24.60 33.92
C ASP A 128 26.80 -23.28 33.71
N LEU A 129 27.10 -22.25 34.49
CA LEU A 129 26.62 -20.89 34.37
C LEU A 129 27.74 -19.94 33.94
N ASP A 130 27.35 -18.89 33.20
CA ASP A 130 28.23 -17.76 32.94
C ASP A 130 28.72 -17.14 34.25
N THR A 131 30.03 -16.98 34.38
CA THR A 131 30.67 -16.48 35.59
C THR A 131 30.16 -15.12 36.06
N ARG A 132 29.65 -14.29 35.11
CA ARG A 132 29.06 -12.99 35.40
C ARG A 132 27.77 -13.10 36.21
N MET A 133 27.01 -14.17 36.03
CA MET A 133 25.73 -14.39 36.73
C MET A 133 25.91 -14.64 38.22
N ALA A 134 27.03 -15.24 38.64
CA ALA A 134 27.28 -15.56 40.07
C ALA A 134 27.23 -14.35 41.01
N GLY A 135 27.59 -13.15 40.48
CA GLY A 135 27.54 -11.88 41.21
C GLY A 135 26.20 -11.14 41.11
N GLU A 136 25.32 -11.51 40.18
CA GLU A 136 24.05 -10.82 39.87
C GLU A 136 22.88 -11.44 40.63
N ARG A 137 22.78 -11.13 41.94
CA ARG A 137 21.69 -11.66 42.81
C ARG A 137 20.29 -11.42 42.24
N TRP A 138 20.04 -10.22 41.69
CA TRP A 138 18.74 -9.87 41.13
C TRP A 138 18.32 -10.84 40.03
N LEU A 139 19.27 -11.25 39.16
CA LEU A 139 18.99 -12.14 38.03
C LEU A 139 18.71 -13.57 38.53
N LEU A 140 19.51 -14.08 39.48
CA LEU A 140 19.29 -15.40 40.05
C LEU A 140 17.95 -15.47 40.78
N ASP A 141 17.61 -14.45 41.59
CA ASP A 141 16.35 -14.40 42.33
C ASP A 141 15.16 -14.29 41.34
N ALA A 142 15.24 -13.44 40.33
CA ALA A 142 14.20 -13.29 39.32
C ALA A 142 13.95 -14.57 38.49
N LEU A 143 15.02 -15.33 38.17
CA LEU A 143 14.91 -16.62 37.47
C LEU A 143 14.27 -17.70 38.34
N LEU A 144 14.54 -17.69 39.62
CA LEU A 144 13.89 -18.63 40.59
C LEU A 144 12.39 -18.32 40.74
N GLU A 145 12.00 -17.03 40.73
CA GLU A 145 10.60 -16.59 40.91
C GLU A 145 9.76 -16.63 39.64
N ALA A 146 10.39 -16.46 38.48
CA ALA A 146 9.69 -16.36 37.20
C ALA A 146 9.55 -17.71 36.49
N GLU A 147 9.95 -18.84 37.10
CA GLU A 147 9.88 -20.13 36.43
C GLU A 147 8.46 -20.44 35.94
N PRO A 148 8.28 -20.69 34.62
CA PRO A 148 6.99 -21.06 34.03
C PRO A 148 6.49 -22.40 34.60
N VAL A 149 5.18 -22.65 34.50
CA VAL A 149 4.56 -23.92 34.95
C VAL A 149 5.19 -25.13 34.25
N ASP A 150 5.60 -24.99 32.99
CA ASP A 150 6.27 -26.05 32.21
C ASP A 150 7.79 -26.11 32.41
N GLY A 151 8.34 -25.27 33.29
CA GLY A 151 9.78 -25.12 33.54
C GLY A 151 10.50 -24.27 32.51
N TRP A 152 11.79 -24.02 32.75
CA TRP A 152 12.64 -23.27 31.81
C TRP A 152 13.08 -24.14 30.62
N PRO A 153 13.33 -23.53 29.44
CA PRO A 153 13.92 -24.22 28.30
C PRO A 153 15.29 -24.83 28.68
N ARG A 154 15.50 -26.10 28.38
CA ARG A 154 16.75 -26.79 28.75
C ARG A 154 17.93 -26.26 27.89
N VAL A 155 19.05 -26.04 28.58
CA VAL A 155 20.32 -25.60 27.99
C VAL A 155 21.35 -26.67 28.30
N GLY A 156 21.73 -27.52 27.37
CA GLY A 156 22.65 -28.65 27.59
C GLY A 156 24.11 -28.27 27.85
N ALA A 157 24.47 -27.00 27.64
CA ALA A 157 25.83 -26.46 27.82
C ALA A 157 25.83 -25.37 28.91
N VAL A 158 26.56 -24.27 28.71
CA VAL A 158 26.62 -23.13 29.62
C VAL A 158 25.40 -22.25 29.45
N LEU A 159 24.67 -21.92 30.52
CA LEU A 159 23.66 -20.88 30.49
C LEU A 159 24.35 -19.51 30.46
N THR A 160 24.33 -18.86 29.33
CA THR A 160 24.91 -17.51 29.17
C THR A 160 24.01 -16.46 29.85
N ARG A 161 24.64 -15.40 30.40
CA ARG A 161 23.90 -14.26 30.96
C ARG A 161 22.86 -13.68 30.00
N ASP A 162 23.23 -13.51 28.72
CA ASP A 162 22.36 -12.98 27.70
C ASP A 162 21.11 -13.85 27.50
N ARG A 163 21.29 -15.16 27.40
CA ARG A 163 20.18 -16.11 27.30
C ARG A 163 19.29 -16.10 28.55
N ALA A 164 19.87 -16.06 29.71
CA ALA A 164 19.13 -15.99 30.96
C ALA A 164 18.23 -14.74 31.04
N VAL A 165 18.79 -13.58 30.71
CA VAL A 165 18.01 -12.31 30.72
C VAL A 165 16.94 -12.28 29.61
N ARG A 166 17.22 -12.77 28.41
CA ARG A 166 16.19 -12.87 27.33
C ARG A 166 15.02 -13.76 27.76
N THR A 167 15.31 -14.91 28.29
CA THR A 167 14.30 -15.86 28.77
C THR A 167 13.46 -15.27 29.93
N LEU A 168 14.12 -14.55 30.86
CA LEU A 168 13.44 -13.82 31.94
C LEU A 168 12.51 -12.72 31.35
N ILE A 169 12.97 -11.93 30.40
CA ILE A 169 12.18 -10.87 29.72
C ILE A 169 10.95 -11.48 29.05
N ALA A 170 11.12 -12.59 28.33
CA ALA A 170 10.01 -13.30 27.71
C ALA A 170 8.95 -13.74 28.74
N ALA A 171 9.38 -14.35 29.83
CA ALA A 171 8.49 -14.81 30.90
C ALA A 171 7.81 -13.67 31.67
N ARG A 172 8.56 -12.64 32.06
CA ARG A 172 8.04 -11.52 32.87
C ARG A 172 7.23 -10.51 32.07
N LEU A 173 7.71 -10.14 30.87
CA LEU A 173 7.13 -9.06 30.09
C LEU A 173 6.21 -9.57 28.98
N GLY A 174 6.30 -10.84 28.61
CA GLY A 174 5.57 -11.42 27.50
C GLY A 174 6.05 -10.88 26.14
N VAL A 175 7.35 -10.64 26.02
CA VAL A 175 8.00 -10.26 24.78
C VAL A 175 8.63 -11.50 24.18
N GLY A 176 8.05 -12.02 23.12
CA GLY A 176 8.50 -13.24 22.47
C GLY A 176 8.10 -14.53 23.16
N ASP A 177 8.71 -15.64 22.74
CA ASP A 177 8.55 -16.97 23.33
C ASP A 177 9.80 -17.30 24.16
N THR A 178 9.60 -17.95 25.31
CA THR A 178 10.69 -18.41 26.16
C THR A 178 11.59 -19.46 25.49
N THR A 179 11.10 -20.10 24.43
CA THR A 179 11.80 -21.15 23.67
C THR A 179 12.53 -20.63 22.44
N ASP A 180 12.26 -19.39 22.01
CA ASP A 180 12.85 -18.81 20.80
C ASP A 180 14.17 -18.09 21.10
N ASP A 181 15.27 -18.75 20.80
CA ASP A 181 16.63 -18.17 20.92
C ASP A 181 16.91 -17.10 19.84
N THR A 182 16.07 -16.97 18.82
CA THR A 182 16.27 -16.10 17.65
C THR A 182 15.52 -14.77 17.77
N LEU A 183 14.81 -14.53 18.88
CA LEU A 183 14.06 -13.31 19.07
C LEU A 183 15.00 -12.09 19.09
N ASP A 184 14.98 -11.30 18.00
CA ASP A 184 15.62 -10.00 17.95
C ASP A 184 14.85 -8.98 18.79
N LEU A 185 15.37 -8.70 19.99
CA LEU A 185 14.88 -7.60 20.81
C LEU A 185 15.49 -6.30 20.27
N ASP A 186 14.77 -5.67 19.36
CA ASP A 186 15.12 -4.38 18.79
C ASP A 186 14.14 -3.26 19.23
N ALA A 187 14.37 -2.05 18.76
CA ALA A 187 13.51 -0.92 19.08
C ALA A 187 12.06 -1.12 18.60
N ASP A 188 11.86 -1.77 17.44
CA ASP A 188 10.51 -2.03 16.89
C ASP A 188 9.71 -2.96 17.82
N THR A 189 10.36 -4.04 18.27
CA THR A 189 9.79 -5.00 19.24
C THR A 189 9.43 -4.30 20.56
N LEU A 190 10.32 -3.45 21.08
CA LEU A 190 10.12 -2.80 22.38
C LEU A 190 9.02 -1.72 22.30
N PHE A 191 8.98 -0.90 21.25
CA PHE A 191 7.90 0.07 21.03
C PHE A 191 6.55 -0.64 20.74
N THR A 192 6.56 -1.75 20.01
CA THR A 192 5.34 -2.56 19.79
C THR A 192 4.82 -3.15 21.11
N TRP A 193 5.69 -3.67 21.93
CA TRP A 193 5.37 -4.17 23.27
C TRP A 193 4.75 -3.07 24.15
N SER A 194 5.31 -1.86 24.13
CA SER A 194 4.83 -0.76 24.96
C SER A 194 3.38 -0.33 24.65
N ARG A 195 2.88 -0.60 23.46
CA ARG A 195 1.49 -0.29 23.06
C ARG A 195 0.45 -1.19 23.73
N ASN A 196 0.83 -2.37 24.20
CA ASN A 196 -0.06 -3.23 24.97
C ASN A 196 0.05 -2.86 26.45
N ALA A 197 -0.99 -2.27 27.02
CA ALA A 197 -0.99 -1.81 28.42
C ALA A 197 -0.58 -2.91 29.43
N ALA A 198 -0.84 -4.18 29.12
CA ALA A 198 -0.50 -5.30 29.99
C ALA A 198 1.02 -5.52 30.13
N GLY A 199 1.80 -5.26 29.06
CA GLY A 199 3.26 -5.38 29.08
C GLY A 199 3.91 -4.36 30.03
N PRO A 200 3.72 -3.04 29.79
CA PRO A 200 4.17 -1.98 30.69
C PRO A 200 3.73 -2.16 32.15
N ALA A 201 2.48 -2.57 32.38
CA ALA A 201 1.97 -2.82 33.73
C ALA A 201 2.72 -3.95 34.44
N ARG A 202 3.07 -5.04 33.74
CA ARG A 202 3.92 -6.10 34.28
C ARG A 202 5.30 -5.59 34.63
N PHE A 203 5.92 -4.79 33.75
CA PHE A 203 7.21 -4.18 34.03
C PHE A 203 7.18 -3.26 35.26
N ALA A 204 6.15 -2.40 35.36
CA ALA A 204 5.96 -1.51 36.50
C ALA A 204 5.82 -2.27 37.84
N ALA A 205 5.25 -3.46 37.81
CA ALA A 205 5.03 -4.32 39.00
C ALA A 205 6.29 -5.07 39.45
N LEU A 206 7.37 -5.11 38.65
CA LEU A 206 8.60 -5.82 39.01
C LEU A 206 9.32 -5.14 40.20
N PRO A 207 10.07 -5.89 40.99
CA PRO A 207 10.99 -5.36 42.00
C PRO A 207 11.99 -4.37 41.38
N THR A 208 12.40 -3.34 42.11
CA THR A 208 13.30 -2.28 41.60
C THR A 208 14.60 -2.85 41.05
N ALA A 209 15.26 -3.79 41.77
CA ALA A 209 16.51 -4.39 41.31
C ALA A 209 16.36 -5.21 40.03
N GLU A 210 15.22 -5.85 39.83
CA GLU A 210 14.90 -6.59 38.59
C GLU A 210 14.63 -5.60 37.44
N ARG A 211 13.86 -4.51 37.66
CA ARG A 211 13.65 -3.43 36.67
C ARG A 211 14.95 -2.79 36.21
N ASP A 212 15.83 -2.48 37.19
CA ASP A 212 17.13 -1.86 36.92
C ASP A 212 18.03 -2.79 36.09
N GLY A 213 18.12 -4.06 36.47
CA GLY A 213 18.94 -5.04 35.74
C GLY A 213 18.42 -5.34 34.34
N ILE A 214 17.11 -5.48 34.14
CA ILE A 214 16.48 -5.62 32.83
C ILE A 214 16.70 -4.34 32.01
N GLY A 215 16.55 -3.17 32.63
CA GLY A 215 16.74 -1.86 32.01
C GLY A 215 18.16 -1.63 31.50
N GLU A 216 19.17 -1.97 32.31
CA GLU A 216 20.59 -1.91 31.89
C GLU A 216 20.87 -2.83 30.70
N TRP A 217 20.37 -4.06 30.76
CA TRP A 217 20.58 -5.01 29.66
C TRP A 217 19.89 -4.54 28.38
N LEU A 218 18.65 -4.04 28.45
CA LEU A 218 17.93 -3.51 27.28
C LEU A 218 18.60 -2.25 26.73
N ALA A 219 19.16 -1.39 27.58
CA ALA A 219 19.90 -0.21 27.13
C ALA A 219 21.13 -0.59 26.27
N LEU A 220 21.82 -1.68 26.64
CA LEU A 220 22.96 -2.19 25.88
C LEU A 220 22.54 -2.93 24.61
N THR A 221 21.41 -3.63 24.62
CA THR A 221 20.96 -4.49 23.51
C THR A 221 20.15 -3.71 22.47
N VAL A 222 19.16 -2.93 22.92
CA VAL A 222 18.23 -2.16 22.06
C VAL A 222 18.76 -0.77 21.77
N GLY A 223 19.57 -0.23 22.67
CA GLY A 223 20.20 1.06 22.53
C GLY A 223 19.61 2.17 23.43
N PRO A 224 20.03 3.43 23.24
CA PRO A 224 19.82 4.53 24.17
C PRO A 224 18.36 5.00 24.30
N ALA A 225 17.44 4.49 23.49
CA ALA A 225 16.01 4.77 23.61
C ALA A 225 15.32 3.95 24.71
N ALA A 226 15.87 2.76 25.05
CA ALA A 226 15.25 1.83 25.98
C ALA A 226 15.05 2.43 27.39
N PRO A 227 15.99 3.14 28.01
CA PRO A 227 15.80 3.70 29.35
C PRO A 227 14.57 4.62 29.46
N THR A 228 14.41 5.56 28.52
CA THR A 228 13.26 6.47 28.50
C THR A 228 11.94 5.72 28.28
N LEU A 229 11.92 4.73 27.38
CA LEU A 229 10.73 3.92 27.14
C LEU A 229 10.32 3.12 28.39
N LEU A 230 11.28 2.50 29.06
CA LEU A 230 11.04 1.70 30.28
C LEU A 230 10.63 2.60 31.46
N ALA A 231 11.18 3.80 31.57
CA ALA A 231 10.73 4.77 32.57
C ALA A 231 9.27 5.17 32.34
N LEU A 232 8.87 5.46 31.08
CA LEU A 232 7.47 5.70 30.73
C LEU A 232 6.58 4.49 31.06
N ALA A 233 7.07 3.27 30.83
CA ALA A 233 6.35 2.06 31.17
C ALA A 233 6.18 1.91 32.69
N ALA A 234 7.22 2.20 33.46
CA ALA A 234 7.17 2.15 34.92
C ALA A 234 6.21 3.21 35.50
N ASP A 235 6.09 4.37 34.87
CA ASP A 235 5.14 5.44 35.23
C ASP A 235 3.70 5.18 34.74
N GLY A 236 3.40 4.01 34.15
CA GLY A 236 2.09 3.65 33.60
C GLY A 236 1.75 4.36 32.28
N ARG A 237 2.73 4.94 31.59
CA ARG A 237 2.60 5.72 30.35
C ARG A 237 3.26 5.03 29.16
N GLY A 238 3.52 3.74 29.26
CA GLY A 238 4.16 2.96 28.20
C GLY A 238 3.44 3.06 26.86
N THR A 239 2.11 3.12 26.84
CA THR A 239 1.30 3.25 25.62
C THR A 239 1.50 4.59 24.90
N ASP A 240 1.93 5.64 25.61
CA ASP A 240 2.24 6.95 25.03
C ASP A 240 3.71 7.06 24.56
N ALA A 241 4.56 6.02 24.75
CA ALA A 241 5.98 6.09 24.42
C ALA A 241 6.24 6.42 22.94
N LEU A 242 5.56 5.73 22.02
CA LEU A 242 5.71 5.99 20.59
C LEU A 242 5.11 7.34 20.15
N PRO A 243 3.90 7.74 20.58
CA PRO A 243 3.38 9.11 20.41
C PRO A 243 4.32 10.21 20.93
N LEU A 244 4.86 10.05 22.13
CA LEU A 244 5.82 11.01 22.71
C LEU A 244 7.12 11.07 21.91
N GLY A 245 7.58 9.94 21.35
CA GLY A 245 8.74 9.91 20.47
C GLY A 245 8.50 10.69 19.16
N ALA A 246 7.30 10.57 18.58
CA ALA A 246 6.90 11.36 17.41
C ALA A 246 6.86 12.87 17.73
N LEU A 247 6.29 13.24 18.88
CA LEU A 247 6.29 14.64 19.34
C LEU A 247 7.69 15.19 19.60
N ALA A 248 8.57 14.39 20.19
CA ALA A 248 9.95 14.75 20.41
C ALA A 248 10.68 15.03 19.09
N SER A 249 10.44 14.21 18.06
CA SER A 249 10.98 14.42 16.71
C SER A 249 10.48 15.73 16.10
N ALA A 250 9.18 15.98 16.17
CA ALA A 250 8.55 17.20 15.68
C ALA A 250 9.11 18.46 16.38
N ALA A 251 9.22 18.41 17.70
CA ALA A 251 9.72 19.52 18.51
C ALA A 251 11.21 19.82 18.25
N LEU A 252 12.04 18.77 18.15
CA LEU A 252 13.49 18.92 17.84
C LEU A 252 13.75 19.45 16.43
N SER A 253 12.80 19.27 15.51
CA SER A 253 12.86 19.77 14.14
C SER A 253 12.24 21.16 13.98
N SER A 254 11.61 21.69 15.02
CA SER A 254 10.95 22.99 15.02
C SER A 254 11.96 24.15 15.06
N THR A 255 11.60 25.29 14.47
CA THR A 255 12.32 26.55 14.61
C THR A 255 12.25 27.12 16.04
N ALA A 256 11.28 26.66 16.85
CA ALA A 256 11.09 26.99 18.25
C ALA A 256 11.50 25.83 19.18
N ALA A 257 12.57 25.11 18.85
CA ALA A 257 12.96 23.86 19.53
C ALA A 257 13.16 24.00 21.05
N GLU A 258 13.68 25.13 21.53
CA GLU A 258 13.85 25.37 22.99
C GLU A 258 12.52 25.47 23.74
N ALA A 259 11.56 26.24 23.20
CA ALA A 259 10.24 26.39 23.81
C ALA A 259 9.45 25.05 23.74
N ALA A 260 9.56 24.36 22.65
CA ALA A 260 8.96 23.04 22.47
C ALA A 260 9.60 22.00 23.39
N GLY A 261 10.92 22.04 23.59
CA GLY A 261 11.65 21.14 24.49
C GLY A 261 11.22 21.30 25.94
N PHE A 262 10.96 22.55 26.41
CA PHE A 262 10.45 22.79 27.75
C PHE A 262 9.06 22.18 27.98
N ALA A 263 8.16 22.38 27.03
CA ALA A 263 6.82 21.77 27.10
C ALA A 263 6.86 20.21 27.01
N LEU A 264 7.79 19.66 26.23
CA LEU A 264 8.04 18.22 26.21
C LEU A 264 8.56 17.70 27.55
N GLY A 265 9.46 18.42 28.22
CA GLY A 265 9.93 18.06 29.57
C GLY A 265 8.79 17.83 30.54
N THR A 266 7.74 18.67 30.47
CA THR A 266 6.52 18.49 31.24
C THR A 266 5.74 17.23 30.85
N LEU A 267 5.71 16.90 29.56
CA LEU A 267 5.05 15.68 29.06
C LEU A 267 5.80 14.40 29.44
N PHE A 268 7.12 14.40 29.43
CA PHE A 268 7.91 13.25 29.82
C PHE A 268 8.02 13.08 31.34
N GLY A 269 8.02 14.19 32.07
CA GLY A 269 8.17 14.17 33.52
C GLY A 269 9.48 13.51 33.96
N SER A 270 9.40 12.66 35.00
CA SER A 270 10.55 11.91 35.54
C SER A 270 11.11 10.83 34.61
N ALA A 271 10.36 10.46 33.57
CA ALA A 271 10.80 9.44 32.61
C ALA A 271 11.94 9.92 31.70
N LEU A 272 12.16 11.23 31.58
CA LEU A 272 13.27 11.78 30.84
C LEU A 272 14.46 12.04 31.77
N ALA A 273 15.43 11.13 31.77
CA ALA A 273 16.60 11.23 32.64
C ALA A 273 17.47 12.47 32.35
N SER A 274 17.58 12.89 31.08
CA SER A 274 18.24 14.11 30.64
C SER A 274 17.67 14.59 29.33
N PHE A 275 17.88 15.87 29.00
CA PHE A 275 17.47 16.41 27.69
C PHE A 275 18.24 15.76 26.53
N ASP A 276 19.46 15.29 26.77
CA ASP A 276 20.27 14.59 25.77
C ASP A 276 19.67 13.24 25.36
N ALA A 277 18.91 12.59 26.25
CA ALA A 277 18.21 11.34 25.98
C ALA A 277 17.02 11.53 25.01
N LEU A 278 16.52 12.72 24.83
CA LEU A 278 15.36 13.02 23.99
C LEU A 278 15.64 12.72 22.51
N ARG A 279 16.80 13.12 21.98
CA ARG A 279 17.14 12.94 20.57
C ARG A 279 17.29 11.46 20.18
N PRO A 280 18.02 10.61 20.91
CA PRO A 280 18.10 9.18 20.63
C PRO A 280 16.71 8.52 20.70
N PHE A 281 15.89 8.88 21.67
CA PHE A 281 14.53 8.37 21.81
C PHE A 281 13.64 8.75 20.61
N ALA A 282 13.65 10.04 20.22
CA ALA A 282 12.93 10.54 19.06
C ALA A 282 13.36 9.84 17.75
N ASN A 283 14.67 9.66 17.56
CA ASN A 283 15.21 8.99 16.38
C ASN A 283 14.78 7.52 16.30
N ALA A 284 14.81 6.79 17.42
CA ALA A 284 14.36 5.39 17.46
C ALA A 284 12.87 5.28 17.17
N ALA A 285 12.03 6.12 17.78
CA ALA A 285 10.59 6.16 17.54
C ALA A 285 10.26 6.51 16.09
N THR A 286 10.94 7.53 15.52
CA THR A 286 10.76 7.92 14.11
C THR A 286 11.19 6.80 13.15
N GLY A 287 12.27 6.08 13.48
CA GLY A 287 12.72 4.93 12.71
C GLY A 287 11.67 3.80 12.68
N VAL A 288 11.04 3.51 13.82
CA VAL A 288 9.93 2.55 13.92
C VAL A 288 8.74 3.01 13.09
N LEU A 289 8.31 4.27 13.28
CA LEU A 289 7.17 4.84 12.55
C LEU A 289 7.41 4.86 11.03
N SER A 290 8.61 5.21 10.58
CA SER A 290 8.95 5.21 9.15
C SER A 290 8.83 3.80 8.53
N ARG A 291 9.29 2.76 9.25
CA ARG A 291 9.10 1.36 8.80
C ARG A 291 7.62 0.96 8.76
N TRP A 292 6.83 1.39 9.74
CA TRP A 292 5.40 1.11 9.77
C TRP A 292 4.64 1.85 8.67
N ILE A 293 5.01 3.10 8.37
CA ILE A 293 4.46 3.87 7.25
C ILE A 293 4.76 3.15 5.93
N ALA A 294 6.02 2.76 5.70
CA ALA A 294 6.39 2.02 4.49
C ALA A 294 5.59 0.71 4.32
N ARG A 295 5.42 -0.07 5.41
CA ARG A 295 4.57 -1.29 5.38
C ARG A 295 3.09 -0.99 5.11
N ALA A 296 2.59 0.15 5.58
CA ALA A 296 1.21 0.58 5.35
C ALA A 296 0.98 1.11 3.91
N GLU A 297 2.03 1.52 3.22
CA GLU A 297 2.00 1.93 1.81
C GLU A 297 2.10 0.73 0.87
N ASP A 298 2.73 -0.38 1.29
CA ASP A 298 2.77 -1.62 0.52
C ASP A 298 1.36 -2.20 0.31
N GLY A 299 1.04 -2.58 -0.93
CA GLY A 299 -0.30 -2.96 -1.38
C GLY A 299 -0.85 -4.30 -0.88
N GLY A 300 -0.40 -4.83 0.27
CA GLY A 300 -0.79 -6.12 0.81
C GLY A 300 -2.17 -6.16 1.49
N PRO A 301 -2.71 -7.37 1.78
CA PRO A 301 -4.05 -7.54 2.37
C PRO A 301 -4.17 -6.93 3.79
N GLN A 302 -3.07 -6.65 4.47
CA GLN A 302 -3.03 -6.04 5.80
C GLN A 302 -2.86 -4.51 5.78
N ARG A 303 -2.89 -3.89 4.60
CA ARG A 303 -2.66 -2.45 4.41
C ARG A 303 -3.54 -1.58 5.32
N THR A 304 -4.83 -1.87 5.38
CA THR A 304 -5.77 -1.08 6.20
C THR A 304 -5.41 -1.12 7.68
N ALA A 305 -5.18 -2.31 8.23
CA ALA A 305 -4.81 -2.47 9.62
C ALA A 305 -3.44 -1.84 9.96
N ALA A 306 -2.47 -1.90 9.03
CA ALA A 306 -1.18 -1.25 9.18
C ALA A 306 -1.32 0.29 9.17
N ARG A 307 -2.12 0.83 8.25
CA ARG A 307 -2.44 2.26 8.17
C ARG A 307 -3.11 2.75 9.45
N ASP A 308 -4.16 2.08 9.91
CA ASP A 308 -4.91 2.47 11.11
C ASP A 308 -3.99 2.47 12.34
N ARG A 309 -3.10 1.47 12.45
CA ARG A 309 -2.10 1.41 13.53
C ARG A 309 -1.18 2.62 13.56
N VAL A 310 -0.72 3.10 12.41
CA VAL A 310 0.14 4.29 12.31
C VAL A 310 -0.65 5.53 12.69
N LEU A 311 -1.85 5.70 12.13
CA LEU A 311 -2.68 6.87 12.37
C LEU A 311 -3.11 6.98 13.83
N ASP A 312 -3.48 5.87 14.49
CA ASP A 312 -3.81 5.86 15.93
C ASP A 312 -2.68 6.43 16.79
N VAL A 313 -1.43 6.05 16.49
CA VAL A 313 -0.26 6.55 17.22
C VAL A 313 -0.04 8.04 17.00
N LEU A 314 -0.14 8.48 15.73
CA LEU A 314 0.13 9.87 15.37
C LEU A 314 -1.02 10.80 15.74
N ASP A 315 -2.26 10.36 15.69
CA ASP A 315 -3.42 11.11 16.21
C ASP A 315 -3.32 11.26 17.74
N ARG A 316 -2.86 10.21 18.46
CA ARG A 316 -2.58 10.33 19.89
C ARG A 316 -1.46 11.33 20.17
N ALA A 317 -0.43 11.40 19.32
CA ALA A 317 0.62 12.42 19.41
C ALA A 317 0.05 13.82 19.22
N ASP A 318 -0.81 14.05 18.23
CA ASP A 318 -1.49 15.34 18.00
C ASP A 318 -2.39 15.74 19.18
N HIS A 319 -3.09 14.80 19.82
CA HIS A 319 -3.85 15.07 21.03
C HIS A 319 -2.95 15.51 22.18
N LEU A 320 -1.86 14.79 22.44
CA LEU A 320 -0.87 15.17 23.47
C LEU A 320 -0.24 16.55 23.18
N ALA A 321 0.02 16.86 21.91
CA ALA A 321 0.52 18.18 21.49
C ALA A 321 -0.49 19.30 21.79
N THR A 322 -1.77 19.01 21.59
CA THR A 322 -2.85 19.98 21.84
C THR A 322 -3.00 20.23 23.35
N ASP A 323 -3.04 19.17 24.15
CA ASP A 323 -3.15 19.24 25.62
C ASP A 323 -1.98 20.01 26.23
N ALA A 324 -0.78 19.81 25.70
CA ALA A 324 0.44 20.50 26.13
C ALA A 324 0.66 21.87 25.48
N ARG A 325 -0.27 22.36 24.64
CA ARG A 325 -0.15 23.59 23.86
C ARG A 325 1.09 23.67 22.98
N LEU A 326 1.56 22.52 22.51
CA LEU A 326 2.71 22.39 21.61
C LEU A 326 2.35 22.65 20.15
N SER A 327 1.10 22.45 19.74
CA SER A 327 0.66 22.53 18.34
C SER A 327 1.12 23.80 17.59
N PRO A 328 1.11 25.02 18.18
CA PRO A 328 1.61 26.21 17.48
C PRO A 328 3.14 26.18 17.23
N LEU A 329 3.88 25.46 18.05
CA LEU A 329 5.35 25.39 17.99
C LEU A 329 5.85 24.34 16.98
N ILE A 330 5.02 23.33 16.67
CA ILE A 330 5.37 22.18 15.82
C ILE A 330 4.58 22.13 14.51
N GLY A 331 3.83 23.18 14.17
CA GLY A 331 2.88 23.21 13.04
C GLY A 331 3.48 22.98 11.66
N ALA A 332 4.81 23.05 11.50
CA ALA A 332 5.52 22.77 10.25
C ALA A 332 6.10 21.34 10.18
N ASP A 333 5.74 20.48 11.11
CA ASP A 333 6.24 19.09 11.16
C ASP A 333 5.90 18.28 9.89
N ARG A 334 6.75 17.26 9.59
CA ARG A 334 6.59 16.38 8.42
C ARG A 334 6.07 14.98 8.76
N LEU A 335 5.78 14.69 10.01
CA LEU A 335 5.36 13.39 10.49
C LEU A 335 3.93 13.38 11.04
N LEU A 336 3.50 14.45 11.70
CA LEU A 336 2.20 14.50 12.39
C LEU A 336 1.04 14.82 11.43
N PRO A 337 -0.16 14.24 11.66
CA PRO A 337 -1.36 14.56 10.88
C PRO A 337 -1.72 16.05 10.88
N SER A 338 -1.49 16.75 11.98
CA SER A 338 -1.66 18.22 12.06
C SER A 338 -0.76 18.96 11.08
N GLY A 339 0.49 18.51 10.89
CA GLY A 339 1.42 19.07 9.92
C GLY A 339 0.96 18.88 8.47
N TYR A 340 0.40 17.70 8.15
CA TYR A 340 -0.21 17.43 6.84
C TYR A 340 -1.39 18.37 6.58
N ARG A 341 -2.33 18.47 7.55
CA ARG A 341 -3.48 19.37 7.46
C ARG A 341 -3.10 20.83 7.31
N ALA A 342 -2.06 21.28 8.03
CA ALA A 342 -1.55 22.65 7.90
C ALA A 342 -1.02 22.94 6.47
N ARG A 343 -0.27 22.01 5.86
CA ARG A 343 0.21 22.15 4.48
C ARG A 343 -0.94 22.14 3.49
N LEU A 344 -1.95 21.29 3.70
CA LEU A 344 -3.14 21.24 2.84
C LEU A 344 -3.91 22.57 2.88
N ARG A 345 -4.08 23.19 4.07
CA ARG A 345 -4.67 24.54 4.21
C ARG A 345 -3.85 25.61 3.51
N THR A 346 -2.53 25.55 3.66
CA THR A 346 -1.63 26.48 2.96
C THR A 346 -1.80 26.36 1.45
N LEU A 347 -1.80 25.14 0.90
CA LEU A 347 -2.08 24.92 -0.51
C LEU A 347 -3.45 25.47 -0.90
N ALA A 348 -4.50 25.17 -0.14
CA ALA A 348 -5.87 25.62 -0.41
C ALA A 348 -5.98 27.13 -0.49
N SER A 349 -5.27 27.86 0.37
CA SER A 349 -5.24 29.35 0.36
C SER A 349 -4.58 29.95 -0.89
N LEU A 350 -3.83 29.16 -1.67
CA LEU A 350 -3.10 29.60 -2.87
C LEU A 350 -3.82 29.24 -4.18
N LEU A 351 -4.92 28.48 -4.13
CA LEU A 351 -5.60 27.99 -5.34
C LEU A 351 -6.25 29.08 -6.18
N ASP A 352 -6.60 30.21 -5.60
CA ASP A 352 -7.14 31.37 -6.33
C ASP A 352 -6.03 32.22 -7.02
N GLY A 353 -4.77 31.92 -6.71
CA GLY A 353 -3.60 32.68 -7.16
C GLY A 353 -2.90 32.13 -8.42
N LEU A 354 -1.61 32.39 -8.53
CA LEU A 354 -0.75 31.89 -9.60
C LEU A 354 -0.40 30.42 -9.41
N ALA A 355 -0.07 29.72 -10.49
CA ALA A 355 0.26 28.30 -10.44
C ALA A 355 1.55 28.00 -9.65
N ALA A 356 2.60 28.79 -9.82
CA ALA A 356 3.91 28.50 -9.20
C ALA A 356 3.89 28.45 -7.66
N PRO A 357 3.22 29.37 -6.91
CA PRO A 357 3.07 29.24 -5.47
C PRO A 357 2.27 27.99 -5.06
N ALA A 358 1.20 27.66 -5.77
CA ALA A 358 0.40 26.47 -5.52
C ALA A 358 1.20 25.17 -5.77
N GLU A 359 2.03 25.13 -6.81
CA GLU A 359 2.97 24.04 -7.09
C GLU A 359 4.03 23.88 -5.99
N ALA A 360 4.58 24.97 -5.50
CA ALA A 360 5.53 24.94 -4.38
C ALA A 360 4.87 24.35 -3.11
N ALA A 361 3.65 24.79 -2.79
CA ALA A 361 2.89 24.26 -1.67
C ALA A 361 2.51 22.78 -1.86
N LEU A 362 2.20 22.36 -3.08
CA LEU A 362 1.96 20.96 -3.39
C LEU A 362 3.21 20.10 -3.16
N ARG A 363 4.39 20.55 -3.58
CA ARG A 363 5.65 19.83 -3.30
C ARG A 363 5.88 19.65 -1.80
N GLU A 364 5.61 20.67 -0.99
CA GLU A 364 5.69 20.56 0.46
C GLU A 364 4.67 19.57 1.05
N LEU A 365 3.46 19.50 0.49
CA LEU A 365 2.44 18.54 0.90
C LEU A 365 2.84 17.11 0.52
N VAL A 366 3.29 16.90 -0.72
CA VAL A 366 3.75 15.57 -1.21
C VAL A 366 5.00 15.10 -0.47
N GLY A 367 5.88 16.03 -0.06
CA GLY A 367 7.06 15.74 0.77
C GLY A 367 6.76 15.39 2.23
N HIS A 368 5.49 15.40 2.66
CA HIS A 368 5.10 14.97 4.00
C HIS A 368 5.10 13.44 4.10
N GLN A 369 5.58 12.88 5.21
CA GLN A 369 5.72 11.42 5.38
C GLN A 369 4.39 10.65 5.30
N LEU A 370 3.27 11.31 5.57
CA LEU A 370 1.94 10.71 5.51
C LEU A 370 1.24 10.91 4.16
N SER A 371 1.89 11.49 3.16
CA SER A 371 1.27 11.77 1.85
C SER A 371 0.76 10.50 1.16
N GLY A 372 1.45 9.37 1.32
CA GLY A 372 1.02 8.07 0.82
C GLY A 372 -0.13 7.46 1.61
N LEU A 373 -0.20 7.67 2.93
CA LEU A 373 -1.32 7.24 3.76
C LEU A 373 -2.59 8.07 3.49
N TYR A 374 -2.42 9.35 3.11
CA TYR A 374 -3.49 10.25 2.66
C TYR A 374 -3.53 10.38 1.14
N ALA A 375 -3.27 9.26 0.42
CA ALA A 375 -3.11 9.26 -1.04
C ALA A 375 -4.28 9.92 -1.79
N GLU A 376 -5.51 9.67 -1.36
CA GLU A 376 -6.72 10.26 -1.96
C GLU A 376 -6.75 11.78 -1.80
N SER A 377 -6.54 12.29 -0.58
CA SER A 377 -6.46 13.73 -0.30
C SER A 377 -5.29 14.41 -1.02
N THR A 378 -4.14 13.71 -1.08
CA THR A 378 -2.95 14.20 -1.81
C THR A 378 -3.21 14.27 -3.32
N GLU A 379 -3.89 13.28 -3.92
CA GLU A 379 -4.24 13.32 -5.35
C GLU A 379 -5.34 14.35 -5.66
N THR A 380 -6.30 14.54 -4.76
CA THR A 380 -7.28 15.63 -4.86
C THR A 380 -6.59 17.00 -4.85
N ALA A 381 -5.64 17.20 -3.95
CA ALA A 381 -4.85 18.42 -3.87
C ALA A 381 -3.99 18.65 -5.15
N ARG A 382 -3.37 17.58 -5.68
CA ARG A 382 -2.64 17.62 -6.96
C ARG A 382 -3.56 18.01 -8.11
N THR A 383 -4.77 17.44 -8.14
CA THR A 383 -5.78 17.74 -9.14
C THR A 383 -6.27 19.18 -9.06
N ALA A 384 -6.40 19.74 -7.86
CA ALA A 384 -6.69 21.16 -7.68
C ALA A 384 -5.60 22.06 -8.30
N VAL A 385 -4.32 21.74 -8.08
CA VAL A 385 -3.21 22.49 -8.72
C VAL A 385 -3.21 22.34 -10.25
N ARG A 386 -3.54 21.15 -10.77
CA ARG A 386 -3.73 20.95 -12.22
C ARG A 386 -4.81 21.89 -12.78
N LEU A 387 -5.92 22.07 -12.08
CA LEU A 387 -6.96 23.03 -12.50
C LEU A 387 -6.49 24.49 -12.41
N VAL A 388 -5.69 24.87 -11.42
CA VAL A 388 -5.07 26.20 -11.38
C VAL A 388 -4.20 26.45 -12.63
N ARG A 389 -3.39 25.46 -13.04
CA ARG A 389 -2.61 25.53 -14.29
C ARG A 389 -3.53 25.71 -15.50
N TRP A 390 -4.58 24.89 -15.59
CA TRP A 390 -5.55 24.98 -16.70
C TRP A 390 -6.19 26.36 -16.78
N LEU A 391 -6.60 26.95 -15.66
CA LEU A 391 -7.17 28.29 -15.62
C LEU A 391 -6.19 29.38 -16.09
N ARG A 392 -4.87 29.14 -15.98
CA ARG A 392 -3.82 30.07 -16.44
C ARG A 392 -3.33 29.80 -17.85
N THR A 393 -3.69 28.65 -18.43
CA THR A 393 -3.40 28.36 -19.84
C THR A 393 -4.22 29.31 -20.75
N PRO A 394 -3.63 29.94 -21.80
CA PRO A 394 -4.38 30.77 -22.73
C PRO A 394 -5.55 29.99 -23.35
N LEU A 395 -6.70 30.60 -23.45
CA LEU A 395 -7.84 30.05 -24.19
C LEU A 395 -7.56 30.20 -25.69
N ALA A 396 -7.52 29.08 -26.42
CA ALA A 396 -7.62 29.10 -27.85
C ALA A 396 -9.07 29.46 -28.25
N GLU A 397 -9.26 30.41 -29.17
CA GLU A 397 -10.58 30.70 -29.74
C GLU A 397 -11.08 29.46 -30.48
N ILE A 398 -12.35 29.11 -30.28
CA ILE A 398 -13.01 28.02 -30.99
C ILE A 398 -13.47 28.56 -32.37
N GLU A 399 -12.64 28.37 -33.38
CA GLU A 399 -12.89 28.84 -34.73
C GLU A 399 -13.74 27.86 -35.56
N SER A 400 -13.73 26.59 -35.24
CA SER A 400 -14.47 25.53 -35.92
C SER A 400 -14.98 24.43 -34.98
N VAL A 401 -15.98 23.66 -35.44
CA VAL A 401 -16.49 22.49 -34.72
C VAL A 401 -15.39 21.46 -34.50
N ALA A 402 -14.55 21.18 -35.49
CA ALA A 402 -13.44 20.25 -35.36
C ALA A 402 -12.41 20.67 -34.29
N GLN A 403 -12.09 21.97 -34.25
CA GLN A 403 -11.18 22.51 -33.23
C GLN A 403 -11.77 22.39 -31.84
N GLY A 404 -13.06 22.72 -31.65
CA GLY A 404 -13.74 22.58 -30.37
C GLY A 404 -13.74 21.14 -29.85
N VAL A 405 -14.16 20.18 -30.68
CA VAL A 405 -14.22 18.76 -30.34
C VAL A 405 -12.83 18.18 -30.02
N ARG A 406 -11.81 18.48 -30.81
CA ARG A 406 -10.43 18.05 -30.55
C ARG A 406 -9.86 18.66 -29.26
N ALA A 407 -10.09 19.96 -29.05
CA ALA A 407 -9.65 20.67 -27.87
C ALA A 407 -10.33 20.10 -26.61
N HIS A 408 -11.58 19.64 -26.76
CA HIS A 408 -12.27 18.98 -25.64
C HIS A 408 -11.63 17.65 -25.27
N VAL A 409 -11.38 16.74 -26.21
CA VAL A 409 -10.70 15.47 -25.96
C VAL A 409 -9.27 15.68 -25.45
N ALA A 410 -8.56 16.68 -25.98
CA ALA A 410 -7.16 16.92 -25.64
C ALA A 410 -6.95 17.74 -24.35
N SER A 411 -7.94 18.50 -23.88
CA SER A 411 -7.76 19.45 -22.79
C SER A 411 -8.98 19.62 -21.88
N SER A 412 -10.10 20.18 -22.37
CA SER A 412 -11.21 20.54 -21.47
C SER A 412 -11.94 19.32 -20.89
N GLY A 413 -11.94 18.16 -21.53
CA GLY A 413 -12.41 16.91 -20.94
C GLY A 413 -11.58 16.45 -19.74
N TRP A 414 -10.29 16.74 -19.73
CA TRP A 414 -9.42 16.54 -18.57
C TRP A 414 -9.77 17.50 -17.41
N ALA A 415 -10.19 18.73 -17.74
CA ALA A 415 -10.68 19.66 -16.72
C ALA A 415 -12.03 19.20 -16.13
N ASP A 416 -12.90 18.61 -16.94
CA ASP A 416 -14.16 18.04 -16.48
C ASP A 416 -13.91 16.84 -15.55
N LEU A 417 -12.97 15.96 -15.87
CA LEU A 417 -12.47 14.92 -14.96
C LEU A 417 -11.98 15.51 -13.64
N ALA A 418 -11.13 16.52 -13.69
CA ALA A 418 -10.58 17.14 -12.49
C ALA A 418 -11.68 17.75 -11.60
N VAL A 419 -12.68 18.39 -12.21
CA VAL A 419 -13.86 18.92 -11.52
C VAL A 419 -14.66 17.78 -10.87
N GLY A 420 -14.81 16.63 -11.56
CA GLY A 420 -15.43 15.44 -11.00
C GLY A 420 -14.73 14.98 -9.72
N ILE A 421 -13.40 14.85 -9.75
CA ILE A 421 -12.57 14.44 -8.61
C ILE A 421 -12.74 15.41 -7.42
N LEU A 422 -12.69 16.73 -7.67
CA LEU A 422 -12.84 17.72 -6.59
C LEU A 422 -14.27 17.76 -6.05
N ALA A 423 -15.29 17.50 -6.89
CA ALA A 423 -16.69 17.55 -6.49
C ALA A 423 -17.11 16.37 -5.59
N GLU A 424 -16.43 15.24 -5.66
CA GLU A 424 -16.63 14.10 -4.73
C GLU A 424 -16.27 14.45 -3.29
N GLY A 425 -15.50 15.51 -3.10
CA GLY A 425 -15.24 16.10 -1.80
C GLY A 425 -13.89 15.72 -1.22
N GLU A 426 -13.52 16.48 -0.21
CA GLU A 426 -12.32 16.28 0.59
C GLU A 426 -12.65 15.45 1.84
N THR A 427 -11.88 14.40 2.09
CA THR A 427 -12.06 13.51 3.26
C THR A 427 -11.60 14.15 4.56
N SER A 428 -10.81 15.23 4.50
CA SER A 428 -10.22 15.88 5.68
C SER A 428 -11.25 16.59 6.57
N ARG A 429 -12.47 16.82 6.11
CA ARG A 429 -13.51 17.59 6.80
C ARG A 429 -13.07 19.02 7.18
N ASP A 430 -12.11 19.58 6.48
CA ASP A 430 -11.61 20.93 6.73
C ASP A 430 -12.42 21.96 5.92
N PRO A 431 -13.23 22.84 6.58
CA PRO A 431 -14.08 23.77 5.86
C PRO A 431 -13.30 24.72 4.94
N ALA A 432 -12.11 25.18 5.36
CA ALA A 432 -11.31 26.09 4.56
C ALA A 432 -10.80 25.46 3.27
N VAL A 433 -10.45 24.17 3.31
CA VAL A 433 -10.05 23.39 2.13
C VAL A 433 -11.25 23.17 1.21
N ALA A 434 -12.38 22.76 1.78
CA ALA A 434 -13.61 22.54 1.02
C ALA A 434 -14.08 23.81 0.30
N ASP A 435 -14.09 24.95 1.00
CA ASP A 435 -14.46 26.25 0.42
C ASP A 435 -13.52 26.67 -0.72
N ALA A 436 -12.21 26.44 -0.57
CA ALA A 436 -11.25 26.75 -1.63
C ALA A 436 -11.48 25.86 -2.87
N TYR A 437 -11.76 24.59 -2.69
CA TYR A 437 -12.11 23.68 -3.81
C TYR A 437 -13.42 24.12 -4.50
N GLN A 438 -14.44 24.52 -3.75
CA GLN A 438 -15.70 25.00 -4.33
C GLN A 438 -15.49 26.30 -5.15
N ARG A 439 -14.68 27.26 -4.67
CA ARG A 439 -14.33 28.46 -5.46
C ARG A 439 -13.61 28.09 -6.75
N LEU A 440 -12.63 27.17 -6.67
CA LEU A 440 -11.88 26.70 -7.84
C LEU A 440 -12.81 26.03 -8.86
N ILE A 441 -13.71 25.13 -8.42
CA ILE A 441 -14.74 24.52 -9.27
C ILE A 441 -15.60 25.59 -9.92
N GLY A 442 -16.02 26.62 -9.19
CA GLY A 442 -16.80 27.75 -9.73
C GLY A 442 -16.06 28.48 -10.85
N ALA A 443 -14.77 28.78 -10.68
CA ALA A 443 -13.94 29.41 -11.69
C ALA A 443 -13.77 28.54 -12.96
N VAL A 444 -13.56 27.23 -12.78
CA VAL A 444 -13.46 26.27 -13.88
C VAL A 444 -14.77 26.20 -14.67
N ARG A 445 -15.90 26.10 -13.99
CA ARG A 445 -17.23 26.07 -14.63
C ARG A 445 -17.51 27.35 -15.41
N ALA A 446 -17.19 28.52 -14.87
CA ALA A 446 -17.35 29.79 -15.60
C ALA A 446 -16.56 29.77 -16.90
N ARG A 447 -15.32 29.28 -16.89
CA ARG A 447 -14.51 29.14 -18.11
C ARG A 447 -15.09 28.08 -19.06
N ARG A 448 -15.59 26.96 -18.57
CA ARG A 448 -16.25 25.90 -19.37
C ARG A 448 -17.51 26.47 -20.07
N THR A 449 -18.36 27.19 -19.34
CA THR A 449 -19.57 27.82 -19.88
C THR A 449 -19.23 28.72 -21.08
N GLY A 450 -18.15 29.52 -20.99
CA GLY A 450 -17.71 30.35 -22.13
C GLY A 450 -17.25 29.52 -23.34
N LEU A 451 -16.58 28.38 -23.11
CA LEU A 451 -16.20 27.46 -24.19
C LEU A 451 -17.42 26.80 -24.85
N ASP A 452 -18.42 26.38 -24.07
CA ASP A 452 -19.62 25.74 -24.56
C ASP A 452 -20.49 26.74 -25.39
N GLU A 453 -20.60 27.99 -24.93
CA GLU A 453 -21.27 29.04 -25.68
C GLU A 453 -20.58 29.31 -27.03
N ALA A 454 -19.26 29.47 -27.05
CA ALA A 454 -18.49 29.69 -28.25
C ALA A 454 -18.63 28.50 -29.23
N PHE A 455 -18.56 27.27 -28.70
CA PHE A 455 -18.74 26.05 -29.49
C PHE A 455 -20.14 25.94 -30.07
N ALA A 456 -21.19 26.14 -29.25
CA ALA A 456 -22.59 26.05 -29.70
C ALA A 456 -22.90 27.01 -30.87
N ARG A 457 -22.37 28.25 -30.82
CA ARG A 457 -22.49 29.19 -31.93
C ARG A 457 -21.83 28.68 -33.22
N ARG A 458 -20.68 28.00 -33.13
CA ARG A 458 -20.01 27.40 -34.30
C ARG A 458 -20.78 26.18 -34.80
N LEU A 459 -21.29 25.34 -33.89
CA LEU A 459 -22.11 24.17 -34.20
C LEU A 459 -23.34 24.56 -34.97
N ALA A 460 -24.09 25.56 -34.51
CA ALA A 460 -25.32 26.04 -35.19
C ALA A 460 -25.05 26.55 -36.63
N ARG A 461 -23.99 27.31 -36.84
CA ARG A 461 -23.59 27.77 -38.19
C ARG A 461 -23.18 26.59 -39.08
N TRP A 462 -22.41 25.65 -38.54
CA TRP A 462 -21.95 24.51 -39.30
C TRP A 462 -23.08 23.57 -39.70
N THR A 463 -24.03 23.29 -38.80
CA THR A 463 -25.19 22.45 -39.09
C THR A 463 -26.06 23.02 -40.25
N GLY A 464 -26.17 24.35 -40.35
CA GLY A 464 -26.93 25.00 -41.39
C GLY A 464 -26.20 25.03 -42.76
N ASN A 465 -24.87 25.10 -42.78
CA ASN A 465 -24.13 25.42 -43.98
C ASN A 465 -23.29 24.28 -44.56
N ALA A 466 -22.68 23.41 -43.74
CA ALA A 466 -21.61 22.51 -44.20
C ALA A 466 -21.59 21.13 -43.53
N CYS A 467 -22.66 20.72 -42.86
CA CYS A 467 -22.65 19.58 -41.98
C CYS A 467 -22.64 18.18 -42.67
N GLN A 468 -22.68 18.11 -43.98
CA GLN A 468 -22.63 16.82 -44.71
C GLN A 468 -21.19 16.33 -44.94
N GLN A 469 -20.22 17.17 -44.69
CA GLN A 469 -18.80 16.83 -44.80
C GLN A 469 -18.16 16.83 -43.40
N ALA A 470 -17.24 15.88 -43.17
CA ALA A 470 -16.45 15.89 -41.96
C ALA A 470 -15.75 17.24 -41.77
N PRO A 471 -15.78 17.82 -40.55
CA PRO A 471 -15.32 19.20 -40.33
C PRO A 471 -13.78 19.29 -40.25
N GLY A 472 -13.04 18.59 -41.07
CA GLY A 472 -11.57 18.64 -41.17
C GLY A 472 -10.82 18.52 -39.84
N GLY A 473 -10.37 17.31 -39.48
CA GLY A 473 -9.66 17.03 -38.21
C GLY A 473 -10.52 16.47 -37.07
N ALA A 474 -11.84 16.31 -37.28
CA ALA A 474 -12.72 15.47 -36.47
C ALA A 474 -13.56 14.59 -37.39
N LEU A 475 -14.01 13.45 -36.92
CA LEU A 475 -14.88 12.55 -37.65
C LEU A 475 -16.34 12.96 -37.48
N LEU A 476 -17.21 12.53 -38.39
CA LEU A 476 -18.61 12.42 -38.09
C LEU A 476 -18.89 11.08 -37.41
N ILE A 477 -19.91 11.00 -36.59
CA ILE A 477 -20.20 9.76 -35.84
C ILE A 477 -20.40 8.55 -36.77
N GLU A 478 -21.03 8.77 -37.91
CA GLU A 478 -21.28 7.79 -38.98
C GLU A 478 -19.99 7.35 -39.72
N ASP A 479 -18.91 8.13 -39.65
CA ASP A 479 -17.63 7.80 -40.30
C ASP A 479 -16.73 6.95 -39.43
N VAL A 480 -17.04 6.78 -38.12
CA VAL A 480 -16.16 6.09 -37.17
C VAL A 480 -15.90 4.65 -37.60
N LEU A 481 -16.91 3.91 -38.08
CA LEU A 481 -16.70 2.56 -38.58
C LEU A 481 -15.74 2.52 -39.77
N ALA A 482 -15.83 3.49 -40.68
CA ALA A 482 -15.01 3.58 -41.90
C ALA A 482 -13.56 4.02 -41.60
N GLU A 483 -13.39 4.99 -40.71
CA GLU A 483 -12.13 5.67 -40.48
C GLU A 483 -11.31 5.12 -39.26
N ALA A 484 -11.99 4.50 -38.27
CA ALA A 484 -11.33 3.94 -37.11
C ALA A 484 -11.37 2.40 -37.10
N ALA A 485 -12.51 1.77 -37.41
CA ALA A 485 -12.62 0.31 -37.34
C ALA A 485 -12.17 -0.40 -38.62
N ALA A 486 -12.54 0.11 -39.81
CA ALA A 486 -12.20 -0.55 -41.06
C ALA A 486 -10.68 -0.63 -41.36
N PRO A 487 -9.83 0.34 -41.00
CA PRO A 487 -8.38 0.18 -41.11
C PRO A 487 -7.82 -1.02 -40.37
N LEU A 488 -8.35 -1.32 -39.15
CA LEU A 488 -7.98 -2.49 -38.33
C LEU A 488 -8.52 -3.82 -38.89
N ALA A 489 -9.54 -3.76 -39.75
CA ALA A 489 -10.13 -4.93 -40.38
C ALA A 489 -9.44 -5.34 -41.70
N ARG A 490 -8.43 -4.58 -42.16
CA ARG A 490 -7.64 -4.91 -43.36
C ARG A 490 -6.72 -6.10 -43.07
N ASP A 491 -6.26 -6.75 -44.11
CA ASP A 491 -5.27 -7.83 -44.06
C ASP A 491 -5.62 -8.99 -43.07
N GLY A 492 -6.92 -9.30 -42.96
CA GLY A 492 -7.41 -10.33 -42.06
C GLY A 492 -7.63 -9.87 -40.60
N GLY A 493 -7.40 -8.60 -40.30
CA GLY A 493 -7.68 -8.06 -38.97
C GLY A 493 -9.16 -8.20 -38.58
N ARG A 494 -9.44 -8.32 -37.27
CA ARG A 494 -10.78 -8.61 -36.72
C ARG A 494 -11.04 -7.81 -35.45
N PRO A 495 -11.24 -6.48 -35.59
CA PRO A 495 -11.45 -5.63 -34.43
C PRO A 495 -12.73 -5.99 -33.65
N LEU A 496 -12.65 -5.77 -32.31
CA LEU A 496 -13.79 -5.68 -31.42
C LEU A 496 -14.16 -4.21 -31.27
N ILE A 497 -15.42 -3.86 -31.52
CA ILE A 497 -15.92 -2.49 -31.38
C ILE A 497 -16.76 -2.44 -30.09
N LEU A 498 -16.33 -1.67 -29.11
CA LEU A 498 -17.01 -1.46 -27.85
C LEU A 498 -17.67 -0.08 -27.86
N VAL A 499 -18.99 -0.07 -27.89
CA VAL A 499 -19.77 1.17 -27.82
C VAL A 499 -20.24 1.35 -26.38
N LEU A 500 -19.64 2.32 -25.68
CA LEU A 500 -20.05 2.69 -24.33
C LEU A 500 -21.07 3.84 -24.42
N ASP A 501 -22.36 3.50 -24.27
CA ASP A 501 -23.47 4.43 -24.37
C ASP A 501 -23.32 5.58 -23.36
N GLY A 502 -23.26 6.81 -23.84
CA GLY A 502 -23.13 8.00 -23.03
C GLY A 502 -21.72 8.31 -22.50
N MET A 503 -20.64 7.63 -22.97
CA MET A 503 -19.28 7.89 -22.52
C MET A 503 -18.80 9.27 -22.99
N SER A 504 -18.65 10.20 -22.05
CA SER A 504 -18.07 11.52 -22.29
C SER A 504 -16.54 11.51 -22.35
N ALA A 505 -15.91 12.62 -22.70
CA ALA A 505 -14.46 12.70 -22.85
C ALA A 505 -13.71 12.48 -21.52
N ASP A 506 -14.23 12.95 -20.40
CA ASP A 506 -13.66 12.74 -19.06
C ASP A 506 -13.70 11.26 -18.63
N VAL A 507 -14.79 10.54 -18.92
CA VAL A 507 -14.89 9.09 -18.70
C VAL A 507 -13.88 8.35 -19.59
N ALA A 508 -13.78 8.71 -20.86
CA ALA A 508 -12.82 8.10 -21.77
C ALA A 508 -11.36 8.27 -21.31
N VAL A 509 -11.03 9.43 -20.74
CA VAL A 509 -9.70 9.68 -20.13
C VAL A 509 -9.45 8.77 -18.95
N GLN A 510 -10.44 8.59 -18.07
CA GLN A 510 -10.34 7.72 -16.89
C GLN A 510 -10.09 6.27 -17.30
N LEU A 511 -10.96 5.72 -18.16
CA LEU A 511 -10.87 4.35 -18.62
C LEU A 511 -9.55 4.05 -19.33
N ALA A 512 -9.12 4.97 -20.21
CA ALA A 512 -7.85 4.83 -20.92
C ALA A 512 -6.63 4.91 -19.97
N GLY A 513 -6.76 5.66 -18.88
CA GLY A 513 -5.73 5.74 -17.83
C GLY A 513 -5.51 4.44 -17.06
N GLU A 514 -6.55 3.60 -16.95
CA GLU A 514 -6.50 2.31 -16.24
C GLU A 514 -6.07 1.13 -17.14
N LEU A 515 -6.00 1.33 -18.46
CA LEU A 515 -5.57 0.27 -19.37
C LEU A 515 -4.12 -0.12 -19.11
N ASP A 516 -3.86 -1.43 -18.97
CA ASP A 516 -2.49 -1.93 -18.84
C ASP A 516 -1.73 -1.73 -20.16
N ARG A 517 -0.82 -0.78 -20.19
CA ARG A 517 0.01 -0.42 -21.35
C ARG A 517 1.01 -1.49 -21.74
N ARG A 518 1.24 -2.50 -20.91
CA ARG A 518 2.03 -3.68 -21.27
C ARG A 518 1.23 -4.64 -22.17
N VAL A 519 -0.10 -4.53 -22.12
CA VAL A 519 -1.04 -5.37 -22.83
C VAL A 519 -1.64 -4.63 -24.02
N TRP A 520 -1.97 -3.35 -23.83
CA TRP A 520 -2.65 -2.54 -24.82
C TRP A 520 -1.80 -1.36 -25.25
N THR A 521 -1.65 -1.21 -26.57
CA THR A 521 -1.00 -0.02 -27.15
C THR A 521 -2.07 0.82 -27.84
N GLU A 522 -2.17 2.09 -27.45
CA GLU A 522 -3.06 3.04 -28.11
C GLU A 522 -2.44 3.54 -29.42
N VAL A 523 -3.21 3.50 -30.49
CA VAL A 523 -2.80 3.88 -31.83
C VAL A 523 -3.71 4.96 -32.43
N VAL A 524 -3.13 5.85 -33.20
CA VAL A 524 -3.82 6.98 -33.85
C VAL A 524 -3.37 7.13 -35.30
N PRO A 525 -4.14 7.72 -36.19
CA PRO A 525 -3.66 8.07 -37.51
C PRO A 525 -2.40 8.95 -37.45
N LYS A 526 -1.46 8.75 -38.34
CA LYS A 526 -0.26 9.59 -38.44
C LYS A 526 -0.67 11.04 -38.67
N PRO A 527 -0.17 11.97 -37.84
CA PRO A 527 -0.45 13.37 -38.05
C PRO A 527 0.14 13.83 -39.40
N ARG A 528 -0.42 14.91 -40.00
CA ARG A 528 0.21 15.56 -41.11
C ARG A 528 1.58 16.13 -40.68
N GLU A 529 2.44 16.35 -41.67
CA GLU A 529 3.81 16.86 -41.43
C GLU A 529 3.79 18.08 -40.48
N GLY A 530 4.55 18.00 -39.38
CA GLY A 530 4.59 19.03 -38.31
C GLY A 530 3.42 19.01 -37.31
N GLY A 531 2.45 18.09 -37.41
CA GLY A 531 1.36 17.94 -36.44
C GLY A 531 1.74 17.03 -35.26
N ARG A 532 1.15 17.29 -34.07
CA ARG A 532 1.24 16.38 -32.90
C ARG A 532 0.25 15.24 -33.05
N THR A 533 0.61 14.09 -32.52
CA THR A 533 -0.30 12.98 -32.36
C THR A 533 -1.41 13.32 -31.35
N ALA A 534 -2.64 12.88 -31.62
CA ALA A 534 -3.76 13.12 -30.71
C ALA A 534 -4.83 12.03 -30.87
N ARG A 535 -5.58 11.79 -29.84
CA ARG A 535 -6.78 10.94 -29.90
C ARG A 535 -7.75 11.46 -30.91
N GLN A 536 -8.40 10.53 -31.62
CA GLN A 536 -9.47 10.91 -32.52
C GLN A 536 -10.72 11.32 -31.74
N ALA A 537 -11.50 12.21 -32.35
CA ALA A 537 -12.79 12.63 -31.86
C ALA A 537 -13.80 12.67 -33.00
N ALA A 538 -15.04 12.34 -32.69
CA ALA A 538 -16.14 12.45 -33.61
C ALA A 538 -17.19 13.43 -33.10
N VAL A 539 -18.02 13.93 -33.99
CA VAL A 539 -19.16 14.82 -33.75
C VAL A 539 -20.43 13.98 -33.76
N ALA A 540 -21.15 13.95 -32.65
CA ALA A 540 -22.42 13.23 -32.53
C ALA A 540 -23.48 13.74 -33.49
N MET A 541 -24.54 12.95 -33.72
CA MET A 541 -25.75 13.40 -34.38
C MET A 541 -26.53 14.32 -33.44
N LEU A 542 -27.37 15.18 -33.98
CA LEU A 542 -28.19 16.14 -33.22
C LEU A 542 -29.68 15.81 -33.32
N PRO A 543 -30.40 15.89 -32.22
CA PRO A 543 -29.98 15.97 -30.80
C PRO A 543 -29.04 14.82 -30.44
N THR A 544 -28.17 15.03 -29.44
CA THR A 544 -27.19 14.02 -29.00
C THR A 544 -27.90 12.91 -28.18
N VAL A 545 -28.72 12.11 -28.86
CA VAL A 545 -29.52 11.03 -28.28
C VAL A 545 -29.20 9.69 -28.94
N THR A 546 -29.29 8.63 -28.16
CA THR A 546 -28.99 7.25 -28.55
C THR A 546 -29.66 6.82 -29.84
N ARG A 547 -30.98 7.14 -30.00
CA ARG A 547 -31.81 6.78 -31.14
C ARG A 547 -31.25 7.27 -32.50
N THR A 548 -30.60 8.41 -32.52
CA THR A 548 -30.04 9.00 -33.73
C THR A 548 -28.53 8.76 -33.84
N SER A 549 -27.80 8.98 -32.77
CA SER A 549 -26.34 8.99 -32.81
C SER A 549 -25.77 7.56 -32.83
N ARG A 550 -26.24 6.65 -31.98
CA ARG A 550 -25.77 5.26 -31.98
C ARG A 550 -26.20 4.49 -33.23
N THR A 551 -27.43 4.75 -33.67
CA THR A 551 -27.90 4.13 -34.91
C THR A 551 -27.07 4.61 -36.10
N SER A 552 -26.72 5.91 -36.17
CA SER A 552 -25.85 6.44 -37.23
C SER A 552 -24.43 5.84 -37.17
N LEU A 553 -23.84 5.74 -35.99
CA LEU A 553 -22.55 5.07 -35.76
C LEU A 553 -22.56 3.63 -36.31
N LEU A 554 -23.52 2.84 -35.88
CA LEU A 554 -23.57 1.40 -36.21
C LEU A 554 -24.03 1.11 -37.64
N CYS A 555 -24.79 2.02 -38.28
CA CYS A 555 -25.13 1.92 -39.66
C CYS A 555 -24.05 2.45 -40.61
N GLY A 556 -23.05 3.22 -40.14
CA GLY A 556 -22.03 3.87 -40.96
C GLY A 556 -22.64 4.89 -41.98
N GLN A 557 -23.75 5.47 -41.60
CA GLN A 557 -24.47 6.54 -42.38
C GLN A 557 -25.51 7.21 -41.47
N PRO A 558 -25.93 8.44 -41.73
CA PRO A 558 -26.99 9.08 -40.99
C PRO A 558 -28.26 8.20 -40.97
N ALA A 559 -28.69 7.81 -39.79
CA ALA A 559 -29.83 6.89 -39.59
C ALA A 559 -30.51 7.18 -38.25
N GLU A 560 -31.75 6.71 -38.13
CA GLU A 560 -32.53 6.77 -36.91
C GLU A 560 -33.24 5.41 -36.68
N GLY A 561 -33.34 4.98 -35.46
CA GLY A 561 -33.98 3.71 -35.12
C GLY A 561 -33.60 3.15 -33.77
N GLY A 562 -33.77 1.85 -33.62
CA GLY A 562 -33.40 1.07 -32.43
C GLY A 562 -32.55 -0.13 -32.82
N GLN A 563 -32.44 -1.09 -31.88
CA GLN A 563 -31.51 -2.22 -31.95
C GLN A 563 -31.59 -3.05 -33.24
N ASP A 564 -32.83 -3.26 -33.81
CA ASP A 564 -32.97 -4.02 -35.03
C ASP A 564 -32.38 -3.26 -36.26
N ARG A 565 -32.58 -1.95 -36.28
CA ARG A 565 -31.96 -1.10 -37.30
C ARG A 565 -30.45 -1.07 -37.20
N GLU A 566 -29.94 -1.03 -35.99
CA GLU A 566 -28.50 -1.08 -35.68
C GLU A 566 -27.89 -2.40 -36.17
N ARG A 567 -28.50 -3.57 -35.81
CA ARG A 567 -28.03 -4.90 -36.27
C ARG A 567 -28.04 -4.99 -37.79
N ALA A 568 -29.14 -4.58 -38.43
CA ALA A 568 -29.25 -4.62 -39.89
C ALA A 568 -28.25 -3.70 -40.59
N GLY A 569 -28.08 -2.48 -40.07
CA GLY A 569 -27.13 -1.49 -40.55
C GLY A 569 -25.68 -1.96 -40.43
N PHE A 570 -25.28 -2.44 -39.22
CA PHE A 570 -23.96 -2.96 -38.93
C PHE A 570 -23.60 -4.14 -39.85
N GLY A 571 -24.50 -5.10 -39.97
CA GLY A 571 -24.33 -6.23 -40.90
C GLY A 571 -24.17 -5.77 -42.35
N THR A 572 -24.97 -4.81 -42.78
CA THR A 572 -24.91 -4.24 -44.14
C THR A 572 -23.58 -3.51 -44.40
N PHE A 573 -23.11 -2.71 -43.45
CA PHE A 573 -21.84 -1.98 -43.53
C PHE A 573 -20.64 -2.94 -43.75
N TRP A 574 -20.58 -4.01 -43.00
CA TRP A 574 -19.47 -4.98 -43.09
C TRP A 574 -19.60 -5.94 -44.26
N LYS A 575 -20.84 -6.34 -44.60
CA LYS A 575 -21.10 -7.15 -45.79
C LYS A 575 -20.60 -6.47 -47.09
N LYS A 576 -20.78 -5.15 -47.22
CA LYS A 576 -20.20 -4.34 -48.34
C LYS A 576 -18.65 -4.40 -48.37
N ARG A 577 -18.03 -4.81 -47.28
CA ARG A 577 -16.58 -4.97 -47.16
C ARG A 577 -16.14 -6.43 -47.14
N HIS A 578 -17.06 -7.34 -47.53
CA HIS A 578 -16.86 -8.78 -47.55
C HIS A 578 -16.47 -9.38 -46.20
N ARG A 579 -17.02 -8.88 -45.08
CA ARG A 579 -16.83 -9.37 -43.74
C ARG A 579 -18.15 -9.77 -43.11
N GLY A 580 -18.15 -10.88 -42.37
CA GLY A 580 -19.22 -11.23 -41.43
C GLY A 580 -19.19 -10.27 -40.24
N ALA A 581 -20.33 -10.09 -39.56
CA ALA A 581 -20.40 -9.17 -38.43
C ALA A 581 -21.50 -9.56 -37.44
N HIS A 582 -21.20 -9.42 -36.15
CA HIS A 582 -22.09 -9.65 -35.03
C HIS A 582 -22.21 -8.40 -34.17
N LEU A 583 -23.43 -8.05 -33.81
CA LEU A 583 -23.72 -6.93 -32.88
C LEU A 583 -24.52 -7.42 -31.70
N PHE A 584 -23.95 -7.26 -30.50
CA PHE A 584 -24.58 -7.63 -29.24
C PHE A 584 -24.99 -6.39 -28.45
N HIS A 585 -26.23 -6.38 -27.96
CA HIS A 585 -26.76 -5.33 -27.08
C HIS A 585 -26.88 -5.84 -25.64
N LYS A 586 -27.27 -4.97 -24.69
CA LYS A 586 -27.52 -5.31 -23.27
C LYS A 586 -28.35 -6.58 -23.15
N GLY A 587 -27.95 -7.51 -22.29
CA GLY A 587 -28.56 -8.83 -22.13
C GLY A 587 -28.10 -9.90 -23.13
N GLY A 588 -27.56 -9.50 -24.30
CA GLY A 588 -27.03 -10.46 -25.29
C GLY A 588 -25.56 -10.80 -25.14
N PHE A 589 -24.80 -10.09 -24.28
CA PHE A 589 -23.40 -10.36 -24.01
C PHE A 589 -23.13 -10.86 -22.58
N GLU A 590 -24.13 -10.79 -21.70
CA GLU A 590 -24.03 -11.27 -20.33
C GLU A 590 -24.23 -12.80 -20.32
N GLY A 591 -23.31 -13.53 -19.70
CA GLY A 591 -23.40 -14.97 -19.57
C GLY A 591 -24.41 -15.41 -18.51
N PRO A 592 -24.88 -16.65 -18.57
CA PRO A 592 -25.66 -17.26 -17.51
C PRO A 592 -24.86 -17.31 -16.19
N PRO A 593 -25.51 -17.54 -15.04
CA PRO A 593 -24.82 -17.60 -13.75
C PRO A 593 -23.59 -18.50 -13.77
N GLY A 594 -22.43 -17.96 -13.36
CA GLY A 594 -21.14 -18.64 -13.39
C GLY A 594 -20.29 -18.37 -14.65
N HIS A 595 -20.85 -17.77 -15.69
CA HIS A 595 -20.12 -17.37 -16.89
C HIS A 595 -19.82 -15.86 -16.87
N ARG A 596 -18.61 -15.50 -17.34
CA ARG A 596 -18.20 -14.09 -17.42
C ARG A 596 -18.88 -13.38 -18.59
N LEU A 597 -18.90 -14.02 -19.77
CA LEU A 597 -19.54 -13.55 -21.00
C LEU A 597 -20.47 -14.62 -21.55
N ALA A 598 -21.43 -14.21 -22.36
CA ALA A 598 -22.30 -15.14 -23.07
C ALA A 598 -21.49 -16.03 -24.02
N PRO A 599 -21.80 -17.35 -24.13
CA PRO A 599 -21.10 -18.26 -25.04
C PRO A 599 -21.10 -17.77 -26.50
N GLU A 600 -22.17 -17.12 -26.94
CA GLU A 600 -22.36 -16.58 -28.28
C GLU A 600 -21.36 -15.47 -28.59
N VAL A 601 -21.01 -14.63 -27.59
CA VAL A 601 -19.98 -13.61 -27.73
C VAL A 601 -18.60 -14.24 -27.88
N LEU A 602 -18.27 -15.20 -27.02
CA LEU A 602 -16.99 -15.90 -27.08
C LEU A 602 -16.85 -16.66 -28.42
N GLN A 603 -17.92 -17.28 -28.87
CA GLN A 603 -17.97 -17.95 -30.16
C GLN A 603 -17.75 -16.97 -31.33
N ALA A 604 -18.45 -15.81 -31.32
CA ALA A 604 -18.24 -14.75 -32.31
C ALA A 604 -16.80 -14.21 -32.29
N LEU A 605 -16.22 -13.99 -31.09
CA LEU A 605 -14.83 -13.55 -30.94
C LEU A 605 -13.81 -14.59 -31.43
N ALA A 606 -14.14 -15.86 -31.47
CA ALA A 606 -13.26 -16.92 -32.00
C ALA A 606 -13.24 -16.97 -33.54
N THR A 607 -14.23 -16.36 -34.23
CA THR A 607 -14.32 -16.30 -35.69
C THR A 607 -13.49 -15.19 -36.32
N ASP A 608 -13.48 -15.09 -37.64
CA ASP A 608 -12.91 -13.93 -38.35
C ASP A 608 -13.90 -12.76 -38.55
N ASP A 609 -15.10 -12.90 -38.02
CA ASP A 609 -16.13 -11.87 -38.12
C ASP A 609 -15.81 -10.66 -37.24
N ILE A 610 -16.33 -9.51 -37.64
CA ILE A 610 -16.25 -8.27 -36.88
C ILE A 610 -17.30 -8.31 -35.76
N VAL A 611 -16.87 -8.05 -34.54
CA VAL A 611 -17.76 -8.09 -33.38
C VAL A 611 -17.94 -6.68 -32.82
N ALA A 612 -19.18 -6.32 -32.52
CA ALA A 612 -19.49 -5.12 -31.77
C ALA A 612 -20.35 -5.45 -30.54
N VAL A 613 -20.10 -4.76 -29.43
CA VAL A 613 -20.84 -4.88 -28.18
C VAL A 613 -21.24 -3.48 -27.70
N VAL A 614 -22.52 -3.29 -27.41
CA VAL A 614 -23.07 -2.05 -26.85
C VAL A 614 -23.27 -2.23 -25.36
N VAL A 615 -22.59 -1.41 -24.55
CA VAL A 615 -22.61 -1.41 -23.09
C VAL A 615 -23.29 -0.15 -22.58
N ASN A 616 -24.41 -0.30 -21.86
CA ASN A 616 -25.26 0.83 -21.45
C ASN A 616 -25.01 1.28 -19.99
N THR A 617 -24.00 0.77 -19.33
CA THR A 617 -23.79 0.98 -17.86
C THR A 617 -23.75 2.45 -17.49
N ILE A 618 -23.12 3.31 -18.32
CA ILE A 618 -23.02 4.75 -18.03
C ILE A 618 -24.38 5.41 -18.17
N ASP A 619 -25.07 5.21 -19.29
CA ASP A 619 -26.37 5.82 -19.55
C ASP A 619 -27.46 5.32 -18.56
N ASP A 620 -27.47 4.03 -18.21
CA ASP A 620 -28.33 3.48 -17.18
C ASP A 620 -28.10 4.17 -15.82
N ALA A 621 -26.86 4.40 -15.41
CA ALA A 621 -26.53 5.07 -14.15
C ALA A 621 -26.93 6.56 -14.14
N LEU A 622 -26.85 7.23 -15.30
CA LEU A 622 -27.31 8.62 -15.46
C LEU A 622 -28.84 8.73 -15.33
N SER A 623 -29.56 7.73 -15.85
CA SER A 623 -31.03 7.72 -15.89
C SER A 623 -31.67 7.30 -14.56
N ASP A 624 -31.04 6.41 -13.79
CA ASP A 624 -31.61 5.76 -12.59
C ASP A 624 -31.84 6.71 -11.40
N GLY A 625 -31.41 7.96 -11.46
CA GLY A 625 -31.66 8.99 -10.44
C GLY A 625 -31.17 8.62 -9.02
N ARG A 626 -30.46 7.50 -8.87
CA ARG A 626 -29.90 7.06 -7.60
C ARG A 626 -28.76 7.99 -7.21
N GLU A 627 -28.75 8.44 -5.98
CA GLU A 627 -27.71 9.27 -5.39
C GLU A 627 -26.33 8.67 -5.66
N GLY A 628 -25.55 9.36 -6.50
CA GLY A 628 -24.21 8.97 -6.86
C GLY A 628 -24.02 8.71 -8.35
N ALA A 629 -24.35 9.69 -9.22
CA ALA A 629 -23.60 9.80 -10.47
C ALA A 629 -22.11 9.89 -10.05
N ARG A 630 -21.41 8.78 -10.12
CA ARG A 630 -19.99 8.71 -9.76
C ARG A 630 -19.26 9.66 -10.69
N GLY A 631 -18.61 10.67 -10.15
CA GLY A 631 -17.70 11.52 -10.89
C GLY A 631 -16.47 10.76 -11.38
N ARG A 632 -16.32 9.49 -10.95
CA ARG A 632 -15.21 8.61 -11.30
C ARG A 632 -15.71 7.26 -11.78
N TRP A 633 -15.17 6.84 -12.92
CA TRP A 633 -15.43 5.55 -13.54
C TRP A 633 -14.14 4.74 -13.62
N SER A 634 -14.22 3.48 -13.27
CA SER A 634 -13.14 2.50 -13.47
C SER A 634 -13.56 1.44 -14.49
N LEU A 635 -12.59 0.71 -15.04
CA LEU A 635 -12.88 -0.45 -15.89
C LEU A 635 -13.76 -1.49 -15.20
N GLY A 636 -13.66 -1.60 -13.88
CA GLY A 636 -14.45 -2.51 -13.06
C GLY A 636 -15.88 -2.06 -12.83
N ASP A 637 -16.18 -0.76 -12.92
CA ASP A 637 -17.53 -0.21 -12.74
C ASP A 637 -18.42 -0.43 -13.97
N ILE A 638 -17.84 -0.63 -15.14
CA ILE A 638 -18.58 -0.84 -16.38
C ILE A 638 -18.82 -2.33 -16.60
N ALA A 639 -20.08 -2.70 -16.73
CA ALA A 639 -20.51 -4.08 -16.84
C ALA A 639 -19.73 -4.84 -17.92
N LYS A 640 -19.02 -5.91 -17.51
CA LYS A 640 -18.27 -6.83 -18.39
C LYS A 640 -17.16 -6.19 -19.23
N LEU A 641 -16.82 -4.92 -19.06
CA LEU A 641 -15.81 -4.25 -19.91
C LEU A 641 -14.44 -4.93 -19.75
N THR A 642 -14.02 -5.21 -18.52
CA THR A 642 -12.77 -5.94 -18.26
C THR A 642 -12.76 -7.33 -18.87
N ASP A 643 -13.90 -8.06 -18.80
CA ASP A 643 -14.03 -9.39 -19.38
C ASP A 643 -13.95 -9.34 -20.94
N LEU A 644 -14.56 -8.33 -21.55
CA LEU A 644 -14.52 -8.09 -23.01
C LEU A 644 -13.11 -7.74 -23.48
N LEU A 645 -12.40 -6.86 -22.76
CA LEU A 645 -11.00 -6.51 -23.06
C LEU A 645 -10.09 -7.73 -22.91
N ASN A 646 -10.24 -8.52 -21.87
CA ASN A 646 -9.47 -9.76 -21.69
C ASN A 646 -9.75 -10.77 -22.82
N ALA A 647 -11.02 -10.98 -23.19
CA ALA A 647 -11.37 -11.84 -24.32
C ALA A 647 -10.78 -11.30 -25.64
N ALA A 648 -10.84 -10.00 -25.89
CA ALA A 648 -10.23 -9.40 -27.08
C ALA A 648 -8.71 -9.67 -27.13
N ARG A 649 -8.02 -9.51 -26.02
CA ARG A 649 -6.58 -9.84 -25.89
C ARG A 649 -6.32 -11.33 -26.20
N ASP A 650 -7.08 -12.21 -25.56
CA ASP A 650 -6.88 -13.67 -25.66
C ASP A 650 -7.12 -14.17 -27.11
N TYR A 651 -8.01 -13.52 -27.82
CA TYR A 651 -8.25 -13.79 -29.27
C TYR A 651 -7.40 -12.90 -30.21
N GLY A 652 -6.49 -12.06 -29.68
CA GLY A 652 -5.61 -11.20 -30.47
C GLY A 652 -6.36 -10.13 -31.29
N ARG A 653 -7.47 -9.61 -30.77
CA ARG A 653 -8.31 -8.63 -31.45
C ARG A 653 -7.92 -7.19 -31.10
N PRO A 654 -7.68 -6.32 -32.08
CA PRO A 654 -7.70 -4.88 -31.84
C PRO A 654 -9.04 -4.43 -31.28
N VAL A 655 -9.04 -3.35 -30.50
CA VAL A 655 -10.26 -2.79 -29.90
C VAL A 655 -10.47 -1.35 -30.33
N VAL A 656 -11.69 -1.02 -30.76
CA VAL A 656 -12.14 0.37 -30.91
C VAL A 656 -13.14 0.64 -29.80
N LEU A 657 -12.74 1.49 -28.85
CA LEU A 657 -13.59 1.96 -27.77
C LEU A 657 -14.16 3.32 -28.16
N VAL A 658 -15.47 3.44 -28.24
CA VAL A 658 -16.16 4.63 -28.74
C VAL A 658 -17.47 4.82 -27.98
N SER A 659 -18.01 6.04 -28.02
CA SER A 659 -19.35 6.35 -27.56
C SER A 659 -20.26 6.70 -28.74
N ASP A 660 -21.54 6.84 -28.50
CA ASP A 660 -22.51 7.41 -29.41
C ASP A 660 -22.73 8.91 -29.15
N HIS A 661 -22.66 9.35 -27.91
CA HIS A 661 -22.68 10.74 -27.44
C HIS A 661 -22.00 10.81 -26.07
N GLY A 662 -21.79 12.03 -25.59
CA GLY A 662 -21.39 12.25 -24.22
C GLY A 662 -22.57 12.67 -23.35
N HIS A 663 -22.28 13.14 -22.13
CA HIS A 663 -23.28 13.56 -21.15
C HIS A 663 -22.81 14.74 -20.31
N VAL A 664 -23.76 15.37 -19.60
CA VAL A 664 -23.51 16.33 -18.53
C VAL A 664 -24.14 15.84 -17.23
N LEU A 665 -23.47 16.03 -16.10
CA LEU A 665 -23.97 15.66 -14.78
C LEU A 665 -24.94 16.72 -14.26
N ASP A 666 -26.03 16.28 -13.55
CA ASP A 666 -26.92 17.23 -12.87
C ASP A 666 -26.22 17.88 -11.66
N ARG A 667 -25.94 19.16 -11.82
CA ARG A 667 -25.30 19.99 -10.79
C ARG A 667 -26.22 21.10 -10.30
N THR A 668 -27.54 21.00 -10.61
CA THR A 668 -28.54 21.96 -10.12
C THR A 668 -28.74 21.82 -8.60
N PRO A 669 -29.00 22.92 -7.89
CA PRO A 669 -29.35 22.85 -6.46
C PRO A 669 -30.51 21.89 -6.20
N ARG A 670 -30.49 21.18 -5.07
CA ARG A 670 -31.60 20.28 -4.69
C ARG A 670 -32.87 21.09 -4.55
N GLY A 671 -33.98 20.58 -5.11
CA GLY A 671 -35.27 21.22 -5.08
C GLY A 671 -35.58 22.19 -6.23
N GLN A 672 -34.62 22.52 -7.09
CA GLN A 672 -34.87 23.33 -8.26
C GLN A 672 -35.67 22.53 -9.28
N GLN A 673 -36.83 23.07 -9.65
CA GLN A 673 -37.70 22.49 -10.66
C GLN A 673 -37.15 22.84 -12.07
N PRO A 674 -37.37 21.97 -13.09
CA PRO A 674 -37.08 22.32 -14.45
C PRO A 674 -37.92 23.52 -14.88
N PRO A 675 -37.39 24.39 -15.77
CA PRO A 675 -38.20 25.47 -16.33
C PRO A 675 -39.40 24.91 -17.11
N ALA A 676 -40.59 25.48 -16.91
CA ALA A 676 -41.74 25.17 -17.73
C ALA A 676 -41.54 25.74 -19.14
N VAL A 677 -41.15 24.89 -20.08
CA VAL A 677 -40.92 25.27 -21.49
C VAL A 677 -41.85 24.49 -22.39
N GLU A 678 -42.39 25.16 -23.39
CA GLU A 678 -43.17 24.50 -24.44
C GLU A 678 -42.28 23.71 -25.40
N GLY A 679 -42.80 22.61 -25.93
CA GLY A 679 -42.12 21.82 -26.96
C GLY A 679 -40.97 20.95 -26.46
N ALA A 680 -40.86 20.68 -25.13
CA ALA A 680 -39.86 19.75 -24.59
C ALA A 680 -40.15 18.33 -25.12
N GLU A 681 -39.20 17.74 -25.84
CA GLU A 681 -39.31 16.39 -26.42
C GLU A 681 -38.24 15.44 -25.85
N GLY A 682 -37.31 15.97 -25.08
CA GLY A 682 -36.25 15.22 -24.39
C GLY A 682 -35.72 15.95 -23.15
N ALA A 683 -34.79 15.35 -22.47
CA ALA A 683 -34.22 15.95 -21.26
C ALA A 683 -33.48 17.25 -21.56
N ARG A 684 -32.84 17.35 -22.75
CA ARG A 684 -32.03 18.49 -23.18
C ARG A 684 -32.24 18.86 -24.65
N TRP A 685 -33.46 18.71 -25.18
CA TRP A 685 -33.80 19.26 -26.46
C TRP A 685 -35.33 19.53 -26.57
N ARG A 686 -35.67 20.53 -27.35
CA ARG A 686 -37.05 20.98 -27.55
C ARG A 686 -37.27 21.61 -28.91
N THR A 687 -38.51 21.89 -29.23
CA THR A 687 -38.91 22.75 -30.36
C THR A 687 -39.17 24.18 -29.87
N GLY A 688 -39.30 25.13 -30.77
CA GLY A 688 -39.68 26.53 -30.50
C GLY A 688 -38.49 27.49 -30.60
N THR A 689 -38.56 28.65 -29.94
CA THR A 689 -37.54 29.72 -30.01
C THR A 689 -36.51 29.51 -28.87
N PRO A 690 -35.18 29.68 -29.13
CA PRO A 690 -34.18 29.51 -28.11
C PRO A 690 -34.24 30.61 -27.04
N GLY A 691 -34.10 30.24 -25.78
CA GLY A 691 -33.95 31.12 -24.64
C GLY A 691 -32.48 31.36 -24.26
N ASP A 692 -32.26 31.89 -23.02
CA ASP A 692 -30.94 32.06 -22.49
C ASP A 692 -30.28 30.70 -22.22
N GLY A 693 -29.03 30.50 -22.66
CA GLY A 693 -28.28 29.22 -22.51
C GLY A 693 -28.67 28.18 -23.56
N GLU A 694 -29.46 28.51 -24.55
CA GLU A 694 -29.91 27.63 -25.62
C GLU A 694 -29.45 28.12 -27.00
N ILE A 695 -29.44 27.24 -27.98
CA ILE A 695 -29.15 27.56 -29.38
C ILE A 695 -30.07 26.77 -30.29
N GLU A 696 -30.54 27.42 -31.40
CA GLU A 696 -31.24 26.72 -32.45
C GLU A 696 -30.22 26.12 -33.42
N VAL A 697 -30.40 24.83 -33.72
CA VAL A 697 -29.64 24.12 -34.77
C VAL A 697 -30.63 23.69 -35.88
N ALA A 698 -30.20 23.79 -37.14
CA ALA A 698 -31.01 23.38 -38.27
C ALA A 698 -30.12 22.76 -39.35
N GLY A 699 -30.63 21.78 -40.06
CA GLY A 699 -29.92 21.17 -41.17
C GLY A 699 -30.00 19.64 -41.20
N PRO A 700 -29.33 18.98 -42.18
CA PRO A 700 -29.48 17.54 -42.40
C PRO A 700 -28.98 16.65 -41.23
N ARG A 701 -28.11 17.18 -40.37
CA ARG A 701 -27.66 16.45 -39.16
C ARG A 701 -28.59 16.56 -37.96
N VAL A 702 -29.61 17.43 -38.07
CA VAL A 702 -30.61 17.58 -37.02
C VAL A 702 -31.74 16.60 -37.30
N ARG A 703 -31.77 15.47 -36.59
CA ARG A 703 -32.68 14.33 -36.83
C ARG A 703 -33.95 14.47 -35.99
N THR A 704 -34.73 15.52 -36.34
CA THR A 704 -36.06 15.79 -35.80
C THR A 704 -37.03 15.94 -36.95
N ALA A 705 -38.35 15.88 -36.70
CA ALA A 705 -39.39 15.93 -37.72
C ALA A 705 -39.30 17.17 -38.62
N GLY A 706 -38.77 18.26 -38.14
CA GLY A 706 -38.57 19.50 -38.91
C GLY A 706 -37.12 19.77 -39.34
N GLY A 707 -36.18 18.90 -39.03
CA GLY A 707 -34.75 19.17 -39.24
C GLY A 707 -34.22 20.37 -38.45
N ARG A 708 -34.89 20.74 -37.36
CA ARG A 708 -34.60 21.88 -36.49
C ARG A 708 -34.82 21.45 -35.04
N ALA A 709 -33.97 21.95 -34.12
CA ALA A 709 -34.10 21.73 -32.67
C ALA A 709 -33.52 22.91 -31.91
N VAL A 710 -34.02 23.16 -30.72
CA VAL A 710 -33.45 24.06 -29.72
C VAL A 710 -32.73 23.19 -28.70
N LEU A 711 -31.44 23.42 -28.55
CA LEU A 711 -30.52 22.64 -27.71
C LEU A 711 -29.90 23.54 -26.65
N PRO A 712 -29.92 23.19 -25.35
CA PRO A 712 -29.17 23.91 -24.36
C PRO A 712 -27.67 23.59 -24.52
N TRP A 713 -26.85 24.62 -24.45
CA TRP A 713 -25.40 24.51 -24.35
C TRP A 713 -24.91 24.68 -22.88
N ARG A 714 -25.75 25.36 -22.03
CA ARG A 714 -25.48 25.42 -20.60
C ARG A 714 -25.76 24.10 -19.94
N GLU A 715 -24.83 23.60 -19.13
CA GLU A 715 -24.92 22.29 -18.43
C GLU A 715 -26.03 22.26 -17.37
N ASP A 716 -26.39 23.40 -16.78
CA ASP A 716 -27.41 23.54 -15.74
C ASP A 716 -28.86 23.58 -16.25
N LEU A 717 -29.09 23.54 -17.57
CA LEU A 717 -30.43 23.52 -18.14
C LEU A 717 -30.90 22.08 -18.40
N ARG A 718 -32.12 21.77 -17.97
CA ARG A 718 -32.84 20.53 -18.24
C ARG A 718 -34.33 20.79 -18.35
N TYR A 719 -35.07 19.96 -19.06
CA TYR A 719 -36.52 20.10 -19.27
C TYR A 719 -37.32 18.99 -18.59
N THR A 720 -36.69 17.94 -18.08
CA THR A 720 -37.33 16.79 -17.41
C THR A 720 -37.05 16.78 -15.91
N ALA A 721 -37.68 15.86 -15.21
CA ALA A 721 -37.42 15.59 -13.82
C ALA A 721 -35.92 15.31 -13.58
N ARG A 722 -35.48 15.47 -12.34
CA ARG A 722 -34.11 15.31 -11.94
C ARG A 722 -33.62 13.87 -12.16
N GLN A 723 -32.50 13.75 -12.85
CA GLN A 723 -31.70 12.53 -13.04
C GLN A 723 -30.27 12.79 -12.56
N ALA A 724 -29.39 11.76 -12.59
CA ALA A 724 -27.99 11.94 -12.25
C ALA A 724 -27.22 12.72 -13.32
N GLY A 725 -27.61 12.60 -14.58
CA GLY A 725 -27.05 13.31 -15.70
C GLY A 725 -27.99 13.29 -16.90
N TYR A 726 -27.61 13.99 -17.94
CA TYR A 726 -28.43 14.23 -19.14
C TYR A 726 -27.58 14.25 -20.39
N HIS A 727 -28.24 13.99 -21.53
CA HIS A 727 -27.71 14.16 -22.88
C HIS A 727 -28.81 14.68 -23.78
N GLY A 728 -28.47 15.13 -24.97
CA GLY A 728 -29.40 15.71 -25.95
C GLY A 728 -29.07 17.14 -26.40
N GLY A 729 -28.20 17.82 -25.66
CA GLY A 729 -27.85 19.24 -25.84
C GLY A 729 -26.71 19.51 -26.83
N ALA A 730 -26.24 20.77 -26.80
CA ALA A 730 -25.18 21.30 -27.65
C ALA A 730 -23.87 21.64 -26.91
N SER A 731 -23.67 21.18 -25.69
CA SER A 731 -22.41 21.37 -24.98
C SER A 731 -21.28 20.53 -25.60
N LEU A 732 -20.04 20.94 -25.40
CA LEU A 732 -18.87 20.16 -25.83
C LEU A 732 -18.89 18.75 -25.26
N ALA A 733 -19.29 18.61 -24.00
CA ALA A 733 -19.32 17.30 -23.31
C ALA A 733 -20.33 16.35 -23.97
N GLU A 734 -21.47 16.81 -24.48
CA GLU A 734 -22.50 15.99 -25.13
C GLU A 734 -22.21 15.68 -26.59
N VAL A 735 -21.71 16.68 -27.34
CA VAL A 735 -21.48 16.59 -28.79
C VAL A 735 -20.19 15.85 -29.14
N THR A 736 -19.17 15.88 -28.23
CA THR A 736 -17.89 15.27 -28.51
C THR A 736 -17.92 13.78 -28.20
N VAL A 737 -17.60 12.96 -29.18
CA VAL A 737 -17.44 11.51 -29.05
C VAL A 737 -15.95 11.16 -29.08
N PRO A 738 -15.37 10.68 -27.96
CA PRO A 738 -13.99 10.19 -27.94
C PRO A 738 -13.89 8.85 -28.69
N VAL A 739 -12.80 8.66 -29.44
CA VAL A 739 -12.50 7.42 -30.15
C VAL A 739 -11.10 6.96 -29.74
N ILE A 740 -11.03 5.80 -29.07
CA ILE A 740 -9.79 5.19 -28.59
C ILE A 740 -9.57 3.90 -29.35
N THR A 741 -8.42 3.76 -30.00
CA THR A 741 -8.06 2.57 -30.76
C THR A 741 -6.88 1.87 -30.10
N LEU A 742 -7.06 0.60 -29.79
CA LEU A 742 -6.10 -0.21 -29.05
C LEU A 742 -5.67 -1.43 -29.88
N VAL A 743 -4.38 -1.72 -29.87
CA VAL A 743 -3.86 -2.95 -30.47
C VAL A 743 -3.12 -3.77 -29.39
N PRO A 744 -3.28 -5.12 -29.38
CA PRO A 744 -2.58 -5.97 -28.42
C PRO A 744 -1.11 -6.20 -28.82
N SER A 745 -0.71 -5.84 -30.02
CA SER A 745 0.64 -6.02 -30.53
C SER A 745 1.00 -4.96 -31.56
N ALA A 746 2.27 -4.53 -31.61
CA ALA A 746 2.76 -3.49 -32.48
C ALA A 746 2.72 -3.86 -33.98
N ASP A 747 2.69 -5.15 -34.34
CA ASP A 747 2.53 -5.64 -35.71
C ASP A 747 1.10 -5.46 -36.24
N GLN A 748 0.14 -5.15 -35.38
CA GLN A 748 -1.25 -4.86 -35.75
C GLN A 748 -1.54 -3.37 -35.98
N VAL A 749 -0.54 -2.50 -35.93
CA VAL A 749 -0.69 -1.07 -36.23
C VAL A 749 -1.02 -0.90 -37.71
N PRO A 750 -2.18 -0.30 -38.07
CA PRO A 750 -2.57 -0.16 -39.48
C PRO A 750 -1.59 0.71 -40.25
N ALA A 751 -1.50 0.49 -41.58
CA ALA A 751 -0.76 1.37 -42.48
C ALA A 751 -1.28 2.81 -42.38
N GLY A 752 -0.38 3.77 -42.22
CA GLY A 752 -0.76 5.18 -42.03
C GLY A 752 -1.14 5.56 -40.59
N TRP A 753 -0.99 4.63 -39.63
CA TRP A 753 -1.17 4.86 -38.20
C TRP A 753 0.17 4.84 -37.47
N THR A 754 0.17 5.34 -36.24
CA THR A 754 1.33 5.35 -35.33
C THR A 754 0.87 5.15 -33.90
N LEU A 755 1.80 4.79 -33.04
CA LEU A 755 1.58 4.72 -31.58
C LEU A 755 1.28 6.13 -31.05
N LEU A 756 0.36 6.24 -30.10
CA LEU A 756 0.17 7.48 -29.36
C LEU A 756 1.25 7.57 -28.27
N PRO A 757 2.20 8.52 -28.37
CA PRO A 757 3.23 8.68 -27.36
C PRO A 757 2.62 9.02 -25.99
N VAL A 758 3.24 8.54 -24.91
CA VAL A 758 2.75 8.77 -23.53
C VAL A 758 2.70 10.25 -23.20
N GLU A 759 3.66 10.99 -23.72
CA GLU A 759 3.76 12.46 -23.59
C GLU A 759 2.64 13.21 -24.31
N ASP A 760 1.99 12.63 -25.32
CA ASP A 760 0.88 13.25 -26.05
C ASP A 760 -0.52 12.85 -25.52
N ILE A 761 -0.60 11.94 -24.53
CA ILE A 761 -1.88 11.48 -23.97
C ILE A 761 -2.54 12.55 -23.12
N ALA A 762 -1.77 13.13 -22.18
CA ALA A 762 -2.25 14.15 -21.28
C ALA A 762 -1.77 15.54 -21.69
N PRO A 763 -2.57 16.59 -21.49
CA PRO A 763 -2.13 17.96 -21.78
C PRO A 763 -0.98 18.42 -20.86
N ASP A 764 -0.17 19.36 -21.32
CA ASP A 764 0.99 19.85 -20.58
C ASP A 764 0.62 20.41 -19.19
N TRP A 765 -0.52 21.08 -19.07
CA TRP A 765 -1.01 21.60 -17.79
C TRP A 765 -1.39 20.48 -16.78
N TRP A 766 -1.70 19.27 -17.25
CA TRP A 766 -1.99 18.11 -16.41
C TRP A 766 -0.71 17.52 -15.83
N ARG A 767 0.32 17.39 -16.65
CA ARG A 767 1.61 16.80 -16.27
C ARG A 767 2.43 17.70 -15.33
N GLY A 768 2.55 19.00 -15.65
CA GLY A 768 3.41 19.94 -14.92
C GLY A 768 4.89 19.82 -15.23
N SER A 769 5.69 20.69 -14.64
CA SER A 769 7.15 20.75 -14.87
C SER A 769 7.92 19.62 -14.17
N ASP A 770 7.36 19.02 -13.13
CA ASP A 770 8.07 18.06 -12.27
C ASP A 770 8.02 16.61 -12.79
N GLU A 771 7.06 16.29 -13.69
CA GLU A 771 6.97 14.95 -14.29
C GLU A 771 7.97 14.72 -15.45
N HIS A 772 8.75 15.74 -15.84
CA HIS A 772 9.77 15.64 -16.90
C HIS A 772 11.18 15.33 -16.40
N ALA A 773 11.40 15.22 -15.08
CA ALA A 773 12.69 14.79 -14.53
C ALA A 773 12.71 13.25 -14.45
N PRO A 774 13.59 12.56 -15.19
CA PRO A 774 13.87 11.16 -14.88
C PRO A 774 14.36 11.12 -13.42
N ALA A 775 13.86 10.19 -12.64
CA ALA A 775 14.28 9.99 -11.25
C ALA A 775 15.81 9.81 -11.19
N THR A 776 16.51 10.88 -10.83
CA THR A 776 17.94 10.83 -10.55
C THR A 776 18.08 10.42 -9.09
N PRO A 777 18.86 9.38 -8.77
CA PRO A 777 19.10 9.01 -7.38
C PRO A 777 19.81 10.15 -6.66
N ALA A 778 19.34 10.44 -5.46
CA ALA A 778 19.84 11.50 -4.59
C ALA A 778 21.36 11.39 -4.40
N SER A 779 22.11 12.33 -4.94
CA SER A 779 23.53 12.53 -4.66
C SER A 779 23.71 13.45 -3.47
N VAL A 780 24.51 13.01 -2.53
CA VAL A 780 24.99 13.73 -1.34
C VAL A 780 25.73 15.02 -1.76
N PRO A 781 25.60 16.16 -1.05
CA PRO A 781 26.22 17.42 -1.46
C PRO A 781 27.71 17.46 -1.18
N GLY A 782 28.48 17.67 -2.21
CA GLY A 782 29.90 18.04 -2.13
C GLY A 782 30.18 19.31 -2.91
N THR A 783 30.79 20.23 -2.23
CA THR A 783 31.21 21.60 -2.52
C THR A 783 31.73 21.94 -3.92
N THR A 784 31.22 23.06 -4.36
CA THR A 784 31.75 24.19 -5.19
C THR A 784 32.98 24.06 -6.10
N ALA A 785 32.78 24.62 -7.28
CA ALA A 785 33.59 25.54 -8.09
C ALA A 785 34.36 24.99 -9.28
N GLY A 786 34.11 25.65 -10.43
CA GLY A 786 35.12 25.77 -11.49
C GLY A 786 34.65 25.49 -12.92
N ARG A 787 34.20 26.56 -13.62
CA ARG A 787 34.07 26.59 -15.09
C ARG A 787 35.39 26.20 -15.73
N THR A 788 35.45 25.36 -16.77
CA THR A 788 35.92 25.74 -18.10
C THR A 788 36.05 24.56 -19.07
N ARG A 789 35.49 24.78 -20.25
CA ARG A 789 36.07 24.51 -21.58
C ARG A 789 36.31 23.06 -22.08
N ARG A 790 35.49 22.79 -23.10
CA ARG A 790 35.55 21.69 -24.08
C ARG A 790 36.94 21.53 -24.69
N GLN A 791 37.47 20.30 -24.64
CA GLN A 791 38.48 19.82 -25.61
C GLN A 791 38.35 18.31 -25.90
N LYS A 792 38.65 17.97 -27.14
CA LYS A 792 38.54 16.71 -27.87
C LYS A 792 39.62 15.69 -27.41
N PRO A 793 39.43 14.38 -27.58
CA PRO A 793 40.28 13.36 -26.97
C PRO A 793 41.52 12.99 -27.77
N GLU A 794 42.58 12.67 -27.09
CA GLU A 794 43.70 11.80 -27.56
C GLU A 794 44.37 11.09 -26.36
N PRO A 795 45.23 10.05 -26.56
CA PRO A 795 45.05 8.77 -25.98
C PRO A 795 45.93 8.41 -24.75
N GLN A 796 45.52 7.40 -24.05
CA GLN A 796 46.17 6.50 -23.10
C GLN A 796 47.61 6.76 -22.60
N SER A 797 47.73 6.84 -21.27
CA SER A 797 48.90 6.31 -20.57
C SER A 797 48.41 5.55 -19.31
N GLU A 798 48.92 4.34 -19.19
CA GLU A 798 48.65 3.38 -18.14
C GLU A 798 49.05 3.93 -16.74
N GLY A 799 48.09 4.02 -15.83
CA GLY A 799 48.33 4.27 -14.42
C GLY A 799 47.93 3.01 -13.63
N ILE A 800 48.85 2.46 -12.90
CA ILE A 800 48.81 1.27 -12.05
C ILE A 800 47.90 1.55 -10.87
N PHE A 801 46.60 1.34 -11.02
CA PHE A 801 45.54 1.04 -10.02
C PHE A 801 44.19 1.12 -10.75
N ALA A 802 43.98 0.13 -11.65
CA ALA A 802 42.64 -0.12 -12.16
C ALA A 802 41.85 -0.85 -11.08
N VAL A 803 40.84 -0.19 -10.52
CA VAL A 803 39.72 -0.87 -9.85
C VAL A 803 39.01 -1.71 -10.93
N PRO A 804 38.85 -3.02 -10.76
CA PRO A 804 38.17 -3.84 -11.76
C PRO A 804 36.76 -3.32 -11.97
N ASN A 805 36.42 -3.07 -13.21
CA ASN A 805 35.04 -2.78 -13.63
C ASN A 805 34.19 -4.02 -13.28
N GLN A 806 33.49 -4.00 -12.16
CA GLN A 806 32.63 -5.10 -11.73
C GLN A 806 31.44 -5.12 -12.71
N GLY A 807 31.37 -6.14 -13.58
CA GLY A 807 30.28 -6.38 -14.48
C GLY A 807 28.92 -6.40 -13.74
N SER A 808 27.80 -6.39 -14.48
CA SER A 808 26.45 -6.43 -13.91
C SER A 808 26.30 -7.59 -12.91
N LEU A 809 25.28 -7.48 -12.03
CA LEU A 809 25.03 -8.54 -11.04
C LEU A 809 24.70 -9.87 -11.73
N GLY A 810 24.01 -9.84 -12.86
CA GLY A 810 23.77 -11.01 -13.70
C GLY A 810 25.06 -11.61 -14.27
N GLU A 811 26.00 -10.78 -14.75
CA GLU A 811 27.30 -11.24 -15.24
C GLU A 811 28.16 -11.86 -14.13
N ARG A 812 28.16 -11.26 -12.95
CA ARG A 812 28.86 -11.81 -11.78
C ARG A 812 28.29 -13.17 -11.36
N THR A 813 26.96 -13.31 -11.40
CA THR A 813 26.27 -14.57 -11.06
C THR A 813 26.68 -15.69 -12.00
N VAL A 814 26.66 -15.48 -13.32
CA VAL A 814 27.01 -16.54 -14.29
C VAL A 814 28.50 -16.88 -14.32
N GLN A 815 29.36 -16.02 -13.78
CA GLN A 815 30.77 -16.28 -13.63
C GLN A 815 31.13 -17.02 -12.34
N SER A 816 30.21 -17.07 -11.37
CA SER A 816 30.44 -17.69 -10.07
C SER A 816 30.66 -19.21 -10.16
N ALA A 817 31.41 -19.75 -9.22
CA ALA A 817 31.69 -21.20 -9.16
C ALA A 817 30.40 -22.03 -8.89
N PRO A 818 29.49 -21.60 -7.98
CA PRO A 818 28.24 -22.33 -7.75
C PRO A 818 27.37 -22.41 -9.01
N TYR A 819 27.25 -21.30 -9.78
CA TYR A 819 26.47 -21.32 -11.02
C TYR A 819 27.07 -22.26 -12.07
N LYS A 820 28.37 -22.24 -12.25
CA LYS A 820 29.05 -23.14 -13.21
C LYS A 820 28.87 -24.60 -12.85
N ALA A 821 28.97 -24.94 -11.57
CA ALA A 821 28.73 -26.30 -11.07
C ALA A 821 27.27 -26.73 -11.32
N GLN A 822 26.29 -25.90 -10.97
CA GLN A 822 24.87 -26.20 -11.16
C GLN A 822 24.51 -26.35 -12.64
N ARG A 823 25.14 -25.56 -13.51
CA ARG A 823 24.91 -25.61 -14.95
C ARG A 823 25.21 -26.99 -15.57
N GLU A 824 26.17 -27.73 -15.05
CA GLU A 824 26.52 -29.08 -15.53
C GLU A 824 25.40 -30.08 -15.29
N PHE A 825 24.59 -29.87 -14.25
CA PHE A 825 23.46 -30.73 -13.90
C PHE A 825 22.15 -30.37 -14.62
N VAL A 826 22.06 -29.20 -15.26
CA VAL A 826 20.83 -28.75 -15.94
C VAL A 826 20.91 -29.06 -17.43
N ARG A 827 20.18 -30.07 -17.85
CA ARG A 827 20.08 -30.46 -19.26
C ARG A 827 19.41 -29.33 -20.07
N LEU A 828 20.05 -28.86 -21.15
CA LEU A 828 19.62 -27.74 -21.99
C LEU A 828 19.67 -26.37 -21.28
N ALA A 829 20.68 -26.14 -20.43
CA ALA A 829 20.92 -24.84 -19.82
C ALA A 829 21.03 -23.73 -20.88
N PRO A 830 20.39 -22.57 -20.69
CA PRO A 830 20.51 -21.43 -21.58
C PRO A 830 21.95 -20.89 -21.67
N ALA A 831 22.25 -20.08 -22.69
CA ALA A 831 23.54 -19.41 -22.79
C ALA A 831 23.74 -18.45 -21.62
N ASP A 832 24.96 -18.36 -21.06
CA ASP A 832 25.26 -17.51 -19.88
C ASP A 832 24.82 -16.06 -20.07
N ARG A 833 25.04 -15.48 -21.26
CA ARG A 833 24.60 -14.14 -21.59
C ARG A 833 23.07 -13.98 -21.56
N ALA A 834 22.32 -15.04 -21.85
CA ALA A 834 20.85 -15.00 -21.74
C ALA A 834 20.43 -14.99 -20.27
N VAL A 835 21.09 -15.79 -19.44
CA VAL A 835 20.83 -15.85 -17.99
C VAL A 835 21.22 -14.54 -17.32
N ALA A 836 22.38 -13.99 -17.62
CA ALA A 836 22.82 -12.69 -17.11
C ALA A 836 21.83 -11.57 -17.45
N ALA A 837 21.42 -11.48 -18.73
CA ALA A 837 20.46 -10.46 -19.16
C ALA A 837 19.07 -10.62 -18.49
N VAL A 838 18.61 -11.84 -18.26
CA VAL A 838 17.36 -12.12 -17.53
C VAL A 838 17.47 -11.68 -16.08
N LEU A 839 18.59 -11.99 -15.40
CA LEU A 839 18.81 -11.56 -14.02
C LEU A 839 18.84 -10.04 -13.91
N ASP A 840 19.54 -9.36 -14.80
CA ASP A 840 19.63 -7.90 -14.82
C ASP A 840 18.27 -7.27 -15.14
N ALA A 841 17.47 -7.86 -16.04
CA ALA A 841 16.11 -7.41 -16.32
C ALA A 841 15.18 -7.58 -15.12
N LEU A 842 15.25 -8.72 -14.41
CA LEU A 842 14.49 -8.96 -13.19
C LEU A 842 14.87 -7.95 -12.10
N LEU A 843 16.15 -7.71 -11.90
CA LEU A 843 16.63 -6.74 -10.91
C LEU A 843 16.16 -5.31 -11.24
N THR A 844 16.20 -4.94 -12.51
CA THR A 844 15.70 -3.62 -12.96
C THR A 844 14.21 -3.47 -12.79
N ALA A 845 13.45 -4.58 -12.92
CA ALA A 845 11.99 -4.62 -12.76
C ALA A 845 11.53 -4.86 -11.31
N GLY A 846 12.41 -4.68 -10.32
CA GLY A 846 12.04 -4.88 -8.91
C GLY A 846 11.84 -6.35 -8.52
N GLY A 847 12.47 -7.29 -9.24
CA GLY A 847 12.48 -8.72 -8.92
C GLY A 847 11.32 -9.53 -9.53
N LYS A 848 10.42 -8.92 -10.30
CA LYS A 848 9.26 -9.63 -10.88
C LYS A 848 9.07 -9.33 -12.36
N LEU A 849 8.92 -10.38 -13.17
CA LEU A 849 8.61 -10.28 -14.60
C LEU A 849 7.68 -11.41 -15.01
N SER A 850 6.93 -11.24 -16.09
CA SER A 850 6.20 -12.33 -16.71
C SER A 850 7.16 -13.28 -17.44
N PRO A 851 6.83 -14.59 -17.62
CA PRO A 851 7.65 -15.52 -18.42
C PRO A 851 7.93 -14.99 -19.84
N GLY A 852 6.98 -14.28 -20.43
CA GLY A 852 7.15 -13.65 -21.75
C GLY A 852 8.22 -12.55 -21.73
N ALA A 853 8.24 -11.68 -20.71
CA ALA A 853 9.24 -10.63 -20.54
C ALA A 853 10.64 -11.22 -20.27
N VAL A 854 10.72 -12.29 -19.48
CA VAL A 854 11.94 -13.04 -19.24
C VAL A 854 12.50 -13.62 -20.57
N ALA A 855 11.63 -14.22 -21.40
CA ALA A 855 11.99 -14.72 -22.72
C ALA A 855 12.48 -13.60 -23.66
N THR A 856 11.83 -12.42 -23.60
CA THR A 856 12.23 -11.24 -24.40
C THR A 856 13.60 -10.71 -23.99
N ALA A 857 13.90 -10.65 -22.69
CA ALA A 857 15.22 -10.25 -22.19
C ALA A 857 16.33 -11.22 -22.68
N ALA A 858 16.07 -12.53 -22.64
CA ALA A 858 16.97 -13.54 -23.16
C ALA A 858 17.17 -13.43 -24.68
N GLN A 859 16.09 -13.14 -25.43
CA GLN A 859 16.13 -12.93 -26.87
C GLN A 859 16.93 -11.70 -27.25
N ALA A 860 16.76 -10.58 -26.55
CA ALA A 860 17.51 -9.35 -26.78
C ALA A 860 19.03 -9.57 -26.65
N ALA A 861 19.46 -10.38 -25.67
CA ALA A 861 20.85 -10.67 -25.43
C ALA A 861 21.46 -11.71 -26.40
N THR A 862 20.66 -12.62 -26.95
CA THR A 862 21.18 -13.76 -27.72
C THR A 862 20.75 -13.79 -29.19
N GLY A 863 19.75 -12.99 -29.58
CA GLY A 863 19.12 -13.04 -30.90
C GLY A 863 18.26 -14.29 -31.15
N LYS A 864 18.10 -15.17 -30.16
CA LYS A 864 17.35 -16.43 -30.28
C LYS A 864 16.01 -16.33 -29.55
N SER A 865 14.90 -16.51 -30.28
CA SER A 865 13.56 -16.52 -29.72
C SER A 865 13.32 -17.78 -28.87
N GLN A 866 12.66 -17.61 -27.73
CA GLN A 866 12.25 -18.69 -26.85
C GLN A 866 10.78 -19.07 -27.18
N ARG A 867 10.60 -20.18 -27.87
CA ARG A 867 9.28 -20.64 -28.34
C ARG A 867 8.28 -20.95 -27.23
N ASN A 868 8.75 -21.29 -26.04
CA ASN A 868 7.92 -21.57 -24.87
C ASN A 868 8.48 -20.84 -23.65
N PRO A 869 7.98 -19.62 -23.33
CA PRO A 869 8.45 -18.79 -22.22
C PRO A 869 8.32 -19.46 -20.84
N GLU A 870 7.23 -20.20 -20.59
CA GLU A 870 7.00 -20.88 -19.31
C GLU A 870 8.01 -22.00 -19.07
N ARG A 871 8.26 -22.81 -20.08
CA ARG A 871 9.29 -23.87 -20.02
C ARG A 871 10.69 -23.26 -19.84
N PHE A 872 10.95 -22.13 -20.48
CA PHE A 872 12.22 -21.41 -20.33
C PHE A 872 12.38 -20.92 -18.88
N ALA A 873 11.35 -20.33 -18.28
CA ALA A 873 11.36 -19.92 -16.89
C ALA A 873 11.59 -21.10 -15.92
N THR A 874 10.96 -22.23 -16.15
CA THR A 874 11.18 -23.48 -15.37
C THR A 874 12.63 -23.98 -15.47
N VAL A 875 13.28 -23.84 -16.63
CA VAL A 875 14.71 -24.20 -16.78
C VAL A 875 15.60 -23.25 -16.00
N LEU A 876 15.29 -21.93 -15.99
CA LEU A 876 15.98 -20.93 -15.18
C LEU A 876 15.81 -21.18 -13.69
N GLU A 877 14.60 -21.54 -13.24
CA GLU A 877 14.32 -21.92 -11.87
C GLU A 877 15.21 -23.09 -11.41
N ARG A 878 15.32 -24.15 -12.20
CA ARG A 878 16.22 -25.28 -11.90
C ARG A 878 17.68 -24.92 -11.90
N LEU A 879 18.08 -23.96 -12.73
CA LEU A 879 19.47 -23.52 -12.85
C LEU A 879 19.90 -22.63 -11.67
N LEU A 880 18.99 -21.83 -11.13
CA LEU A 880 19.31 -20.86 -10.09
C LEU A 880 18.95 -21.34 -8.68
N ASN A 881 18.04 -22.32 -8.53
CA ASN A 881 17.65 -22.85 -7.23
C ASN A 881 18.56 -24.04 -6.82
N ILE A 882 19.75 -23.72 -6.34
CA ILE A 882 20.71 -24.72 -5.83
C ILE A 882 20.20 -25.26 -4.50
N ASP A 883 20.26 -26.57 -4.29
CA ASP A 883 19.87 -27.27 -3.06
C ASP A 883 18.42 -26.97 -2.60
N GLY A 884 17.56 -26.53 -3.52
CA GLY A 884 16.15 -26.23 -3.24
C GLY A 884 15.90 -24.84 -2.68
N TYR A 885 16.91 -23.99 -2.55
CA TYR A 885 16.71 -22.59 -2.14
C TYR A 885 16.01 -21.80 -3.25
N PRO A 886 14.91 -21.12 -2.95
CA PRO A 886 14.05 -20.51 -3.96
C PRO A 886 14.58 -19.14 -4.45
N VAL A 887 15.73 -19.12 -5.11
CA VAL A 887 16.33 -17.91 -5.70
C VAL A 887 15.45 -17.35 -6.82
N LEU A 888 14.86 -18.24 -7.65
CA LEU A 888 13.91 -17.88 -8.69
C LEU A 888 12.65 -18.75 -8.52
N GLN A 889 11.48 -18.13 -8.51
CA GLN A 889 10.21 -18.85 -8.36
C GLN A 889 9.21 -18.46 -9.44
N LEU A 890 8.42 -19.45 -9.89
CA LEU A 890 7.21 -19.19 -10.67
C LEU A 890 6.02 -19.08 -9.69
N VAL A 891 5.53 -17.86 -9.49
CA VAL A 891 4.39 -17.55 -8.62
C VAL A 891 3.13 -17.27 -9.44
N GLU A 892 1.97 -17.10 -8.77
CA GLU A 892 0.69 -16.79 -9.41
C GLU A 892 0.30 -17.82 -10.50
N SER A 893 0.42 -19.10 -10.16
CA SER A 893 0.12 -20.21 -11.09
C SER A 893 0.98 -20.18 -12.37
N GLY A 894 2.26 -19.78 -12.25
CA GLY A 894 3.21 -19.75 -13.34
C GLY A 894 3.20 -18.49 -14.21
N ARG A 895 2.42 -17.47 -13.82
CA ARG A 895 2.30 -16.22 -14.58
C ARG A 895 3.39 -15.18 -14.30
N THR A 896 4.03 -15.28 -13.15
CA THR A 896 5.05 -14.33 -12.70
C THR A 896 6.31 -15.08 -12.29
N VAL A 897 7.46 -14.65 -12.81
CA VAL A 897 8.80 -15.07 -12.39
C VAL A 897 9.28 -14.08 -11.35
N GLN A 898 9.53 -14.55 -10.13
CA GLN A 898 10.01 -13.75 -9.02
C GLN A 898 11.44 -14.13 -8.67
N LEU A 899 12.32 -13.15 -8.53
CA LEU A 899 13.72 -13.29 -8.11
C LEU A 899 13.90 -12.78 -6.68
N ASP A 900 14.51 -13.59 -5.83
CA ASP A 900 15.01 -13.14 -4.53
C ASP A 900 16.48 -12.67 -4.68
N LYS A 901 16.68 -11.36 -4.58
CA LYS A 901 17.99 -10.73 -4.74
C LYS A 901 18.95 -11.08 -3.60
N ALA A 902 18.43 -11.22 -2.38
CA ALA A 902 19.27 -11.52 -1.21
C ALA A 902 19.80 -12.96 -1.31
N LEU A 903 18.94 -13.92 -1.60
CA LEU A 903 19.32 -15.31 -1.84
C LEU A 903 20.24 -15.46 -3.06
N LEU A 904 20.03 -14.68 -4.13
CA LEU A 904 20.95 -14.69 -5.28
C LEU A 904 22.36 -14.26 -4.87
N ALA A 905 22.48 -13.18 -4.11
CA ALA A 905 23.77 -12.66 -3.65
C ALA A 905 24.45 -13.65 -2.69
N GLU A 906 23.71 -14.22 -1.76
CA GLU A 906 24.22 -15.18 -0.78
C GLU A 906 24.73 -16.46 -1.45
N GLN A 907 23.96 -17.06 -2.37
CA GLN A 907 24.32 -18.32 -2.99
C GLN A 907 25.40 -18.22 -4.06
N PHE A 908 25.44 -17.15 -4.82
CA PHE A 908 26.31 -17.06 -5.98
C PHE A 908 27.48 -16.10 -5.81
N LEU A 909 27.40 -15.11 -4.94
CA LEU A 909 28.39 -14.06 -4.83
C LEU A 909 29.15 -14.03 -3.50
N GLY A 910 28.69 -14.79 -2.49
CA GLY A 910 29.38 -14.92 -1.20
C GLY A 910 29.42 -13.61 -0.38
N ASP A 911 28.69 -12.60 -0.77
CA ASP A 911 28.61 -11.34 -0.02
C ASP A 911 27.63 -11.51 1.16
N ARG A 912 28.20 -11.73 2.33
CA ARG A 912 27.52 -11.40 3.59
C ARG A 912 27.52 -9.88 3.71
N THR A 913 26.42 -9.23 3.33
CA THR A 913 26.17 -7.82 3.68
C THR A 913 25.47 -7.73 5.01
#